data_9fc78260314d4cf8450629e6ff1a1a91
#
_entry.id   9fc78260314d4cf8450629e6ff1a1a91
#
_cell.length_a   1.000
_cell.length_b   1.000
_cell.length_c   1.000
_cell.angle_alpha   90.00
_cell.angle_beta   90.00
_cell.angle_gamma   90.00
#
_symmetry.space_group_name_H-M   'P 1'
#
loop_
_entity.id
_entity.type
_entity.pdbx_description
1 polymer ?
#
loop_
_entity_poly.entity_id
_entity_poly.type
_entity_poly.pdbx_seq_one_letter_code
_entity_poly.pdbx_strand_id
1 'polypeptide(L)'
;VRTKARTLADFLVAQASLLLLFFSHRPHFSGWVCAALVSFSQPWGLTAADTKHDLVANPAHFLSAALHPWTDIFPMGQLQNQAYGYLFPQGAFFLLASQLPDWVAQRLWWTLLLGLAFSGFLLLTRRIGVGSSGSRVLAAALYALSPRILTTLTAISSEAWPVALAPWVLWPLIPVAGAAHNNADRRLPVQGLSGVAASLLAVIGMGAVNATATVAACVPAALLLLWLRRWRFFAVWSVGCVAVSLWWLVPLAILGAYSTPFTDFIENSFVTTRWLNAAEVLRGTTSWTPFVETEREAGHALATSPYFVVATLAIAALGLIGLCRPHLRLHKFWMLLLFVGVIIMCGAHLIPELLDGPGAALRNVHKFDPLLRLPLCIGLSHAVHIRFTRGVPQQRAAIYALVVLVAAAAVSPAWSGRLLPSGAYSQVPSYWSEAADFLNEKASGTRTLILPAASFARQKWGWTRDEPLQPLLSVPWLARDAVPLVPPEAIRTLDGTFAAIDKGTLNELPAQLERLGVGALVLRHDLDDSVVGTTGTALTLNKAQQIFPHAEVRTFGKVDVIVFAPQRNMLLADAKKAAPTPTKIAGGGEILPLLPRGLYELTNKDAEIVTDTPMLTARNFGTIQSAVSAPLVSADEAPDVRRTVLDYPSQGLYTRVVETGGSVTASSSAADATAFGGAHPERSLTAAVDGDPDTAWFPAPGTQEGQWLELQAHSDNPTLSLTTTGAPAALTISSAGAHTKVKINPAFPPLSKCRVVLRMPCASL
;
A
#
# COMPACT_ATOMS: atom_id res chain seq x y z
N VAL A 1 -12.83 48.55 -32.87
CA VAL A 1 -12.70 47.54 -31.81
C VAL A 1 -13.49 46.26 -32.17
N ARG A 2 -14.74 46.33 -32.64
CA ARG A 2 -15.57 45.16 -32.98
C ARG A 2 -15.03 44.34 -34.17
N THR A 3 -14.37 44.99 -35.16
CA THR A 3 -13.79 44.31 -36.33
C THR A 3 -12.52 43.54 -35.98
N LYS A 4 -11.66 44.10 -35.13
CA LYS A 4 -10.44 43.39 -34.64
C LYS A 4 -10.76 42.20 -33.74
N ALA A 5 -11.81 42.26 -32.93
CA ALA A 5 -12.26 41.17 -32.12
C ALA A 5 -12.84 40.00 -32.94
N ARG A 6 -13.53 40.29 -34.06
CA ARG A 6 -14.02 39.27 -34.99
C ARG A 6 -12.88 38.56 -35.72
N THR A 7 -11.92 39.28 -36.20
CA THR A 7 -10.75 38.69 -36.90
C THR A 7 -9.89 37.83 -35.97
N LEU A 8 -9.75 38.19 -34.70
CA LEU A 8 -9.05 37.36 -33.71
C LEU A 8 -9.88 36.07 -33.37
N ALA A 9 -11.17 36.21 -33.22
CA ALA A 9 -12.06 35.06 -32.99
C ALA A 9 -12.04 34.08 -34.17
N ASP A 10 -12.13 34.61 -35.43
CA ASP A 10 -12.07 33.78 -36.64
C ASP A 10 -10.70 33.13 -36.80
N PHE A 11 -9.60 33.78 -36.45
CA PHE A 11 -8.25 33.23 -36.44
C PHE A 11 -8.12 32.11 -35.37
N LEU A 12 -8.62 32.32 -34.17
CA LEU A 12 -8.61 31.30 -33.10
C LEU A 12 -9.45 30.08 -33.45
N VAL A 13 -10.62 30.31 -34.07
CA VAL A 13 -11.50 29.20 -34.56
C VAL A 13 -10.81 28.46 -35.73
N ALA A 14 -10.12 29.14 -36.65
CA ALA A 14 -9.36 28.48 -37.71
C ALA A 14 -8.19 27.65 -37.16
N GLN A 15 -7.44 28.18 -36.20
CA GLN A 15 -6.36 27.45 -35.52
C GLN A 15 -6.89 26.23 -34.73
N ALA A 16 -7.96 26.41 -33.97
CA ALA A 16 -8.63 25.30 -33.26
C ALA A 16 -9.16 24.23 -34.24
N SER A 17 -9.67 24.65 -35.40
CA SER A 17 -10.16 23.74 -36.45
C SER A 17 -9.03 22.96 -37.11
N LEU A 18 -7.87 23.61 -37.37
CA LEU A 18 -6.66 22.94 -37.88
C LEU A 18 -6.08 21.93 -36.89
N LEU A 19 -6.02 22.30 -35.61
CA LEU A 19 -5.62 21.39 -34.54
C LEU A 19 -6.56 20.19 -34.44
N LEU A 20 -7.87 20.42 -34.46
CA LEU A 20 -8.89 19.35 -34.45
C LEU A 20 -8.78 18.44 -35.69
N LEU A 21 -8.51 18.97 -36.86
CA LEU A 21 -8.29 18.18 -38.07
C LEU A 21 -6.99 17.34 -37.95
N PHE A 22 -5.91 17.90 -37.46
CA PHE A 22 -4.66 17.18 -37.21
C PHE A 22 -4.88 16.02 -36.20
N PHE A 23 -5.58 16.29 -35.11
CA PHE A 23 -5.91 15.28 -34.09
C PHE A 23 -6.85 14.19 -34.60
N SER A 24 -7.78 14.53 -35.52
CA SER A 24 -8.71 13.54 -36.07
C SER A 24 -8.06 12.58 -37.07
N HIS A 25 -7.02 13.01 -37.78
CA HIS A 25 -6.32 12.19 -38.76
C HIS A 25 -5.24 11.27 -38.15
N ARG A 26 -4.65 11.66 -37.02
CA ARG A 26 -3.60 10.88 -36.33
C ARG A 26 -3.89 10.70 -34.81
N PRO A 27 -5.04 10.11 -34.43
CA PRO A 27 -5.48 10.14 -33.04
C PRO A 27 -4.55 9.39 -32.08
N HIS A 28 -3.84 8.36 -32.53
CA HIS A 28 -2.84 7.68 -31.69
C HIS A 28 -1.67 8.59 -31.39
N PHE A 29 -1.09 9.25 -32.39
CA PHE A 29 0.01 10.18 -32.20
C PHE A 29 -0.38 11.31 -31.24
N SER A 30 -1.55 11.88 -31.46
CA SER A 30 -2.07 12.94 -30.60
C SER A 30 -2.27 12.48 -29.14
N GLY A 31 -2.77 11.26 -28.95
CA GLY A 31 -2.93 10.67 -27.61
C GLY A 31 -1.57 10.50 -26.91
N TRP A 32 -0.54 10.07 -27.63
CA TRP A 32 0.81 9.96 -27.07
C TRP A 32 1.42 11.32 -26.73
N VAL A 33 1.23 12.33 -27.58
CA VAL A 33 1.65 13.71 -27.29
C VAL A 33 0.94 14.22 -26.03
N CYS A 34 -0.39 14.02 -25.92
CA CYS A 34 -1.12 14.40 -24.71
C CYS A 34 -0.63 13.64 -23.48
N ALA A 35 -0.34 12.34 -23.58
CA ALA A 35 0.22 11.54 -22.49
C ALA A 35 1.58 12.10 -22.04
N ALA A 36 2.45 12.47 -22.98
CA ALA A 36 3.73 13.12 -22.69
C ALA A 36 3.52 14.48 -22.01
N LEU A 37 2.61 15.32 -22.53
CA LEU A 37 2.31 16.62 -21.94
C LEU A 37 1.80 16.47 -20.49
N VAL A 38 0.91 15.53 -20.22
CA VAL A 38 0.43 15.26 -18.86
C VAL A 38 1.57 14.81 -17.95
N SER A 39 2.41 13.87 -18.40
CA SER A 39 3.53 13.36 -17.61
C SER A 39 4.57 14.45 -17.31
N PHE A 40 4.91 15.27 -18.28
CA PHE A 40 5.91 16.32 -18.17
C PHE A 40 5.37 17.66 -17.65
N SER A 41 4.04 17.83 -17.49
CA SER A 41 3.45 19.01 -16.83
C SER A 41 3.61 19.00 -15.32
N GLN A 42 4.01 17.87 -14.74
CA GLN A 42 4.32 17.77 -13.31
C GLN A 42 5.64 18.51 -13.00
N PRO A 43 5.88 18.92 -11.74
CA PRO A 43 7.09 19.66 -11.37
C PRO A 43 8.36 19.03 -11.91
N TRP A 44 9.18 19.85 -12.56
CA TRP A 44 10.39 19.43 -13.25
C TRP A 44 11.51 19.09 -12.26
N GLY A 45 12.34 18.11 -12.60
CA GLY A 45 13.45 17.71 -11.76
C GLY A 45 13.08 16.91 -10.54
N LEU A 46 11.78 16.66 -10.27
CA LEU A 46 11.33 15.92 -9.10
C LEU A 46 10.94 14.49 -9.44
N THR A 47 11.43 13.56 -8.63
CA THR A 47 11.11 12.13 -8.63
C THR A 47 10.15 11.81 -7.49
N ALA A 48 9.18 10.94 -7.70
CA ALA A 48 8.31 10.42 -6.66
C ALA A 48 8.72 8.99 -6.28
N ALA A 49 8.56 8.61 -5.02
CA ALA A 49 8.64 7.23 -4.62
C ALA A 49 7.43 6.46 -5.19
N ASP A 50 7.66 5.75 -6.29
CA ASP A 50 6.69 4.90 -6.98
C ASP A 50 7.14 3.45 -6.85
N THR A 51 6.52 2.73 -6.01
CA THR A 51 6.65 1.30 -5.71
C THR A 51 8.00 0.88 -5.12
N LYS A 52 9.13 1.12 -5.81
CA LYS A 52 10.49 0.75 -5.35
C LYS A 52 11.50 1.84 -5.70
N HIS A 53 12.16 2.34 -4.67
CA HIS A 53 13.18 3.36 -4.82
C HIS A 53 14.40 2.85 -5.62
N ASP A 54 14.88 1.69 -5.28
CA ASP A 54 16.07 1.06 -5.87
C ASP A 54 15.90 0.70 -7.36
N LEU A 55 14.66 0.44 -7.81
CA LEU A 55 14.38 0.20 -9.23
C LEU A 55 14.72 1.43 -10.10
N VAL A 56 14.57 2.63 -9.55
CA VAL A 56 14.90 3.88 -10.25
C VAL A 56 16.35 4.27 -10.01
N ALA A 57 16.82 4.20 -8.76
CA ALA A 57 18.14 4.66 -8.35
C ALA A 57 19.28 3.74 -8.82
N ASN A 58 19.07 2.41 -8.82
CA ASN A 58 20.07 1.44 -9.26
C ASN A 58 19.41 0.19 -9.85
N PRO A 59 18.81 0.28 -11.05
CA PRO A 59 18.06 -0.82 -11.65
C PRO A 59 18.90 -2.07 -11.90
N ALA A 60 20.19 -1.95 -12.19
CA ALA A 60 21.07 -3.10 -12.42
C ALA A 60 21.28 -3.91 -11.13
N HIS A 61 21.54 -3.26 -10.01
CA HIS A 61 21.67 -3.89 -8.70
C HIS A 61 20.35 -4.55 -8.28
N PHE A 62 19.24 -3.82 -8.38
CA PHE A 62 17.92 -4.36 -8.06
C PHE A 62 17.58 -5.60 -8.87
N LEU A 63 17.77 -5.56 -10.20
CA LEU A 63 17.42 -6.68 -11.07
C LEU A 63 18.32 -7.89 -10.83
N SER A 64 19.60 -7.71 -10.53
CA SER A 64 20.48 -8.83 -10.18
C SER A 64 20.01 -9.53 -8.88
N ALA A 65 19.62 -8.76 -7.88
CA ALA A 65 19.05 -9.28 -6.63
C ALA A 65 17.70 -9.98 -6.88
N ALA A 66 16.84 -9.39 -7.73
CA ALA A 66 15.50 -9.91 -8.04
C ALA A 66 15.49 -11.26 -8.78
N LEU A 67 16.62 -11.71 -9.34
CA LEU A 67 16.77 -13.05 -9.92
C LEU A 67 16.77 -14.17 -8.86
N HIS A 68 16.95 -13.81 -7.58
CA HIS A 68 17.00 -14.74 -6.46
C HIS A 68 15.75 -14.57 -5.59
N PRO A 69 15.03 -15.65 -5.22
CA PRO A 69 13.88 -15.55 -4.31
C PRO A 69 14.29 -15.31 -2.85
N TRP A 70 15.55 -15.52 -2.48
CA TRP A 70 16.12 -15.30 -1.16
C TRP A 70 17.18 -14.21 -1.18
N THR A 71 17.25 -13.43 -0.09
CA THR A 71 18.33 -12.48 0.18
C THR A 71 18.87 -12.65 1.59
N ASP A 72 20.18 -12.58 1.77
CA ASP A 72 20.89 -12.53 3.05
C ASP A 72 21.33 -11.10 3.42
N ILE A 73 21.16 -10.17 2.48
CA ILE A 73 21.56 -8.76 2.65
C ILE A 73 20.63 -8.03 3.62
N PHE A 74 19.32 -8.34 3.60
CA PHE A 74 18.34 -7.62 4.41
C PHE A 74 17.19 -8.52 4.87
N PRO A 75 16.64 -8.30 6.07
CA PRO A 75 17.31 -7.72 7.26
C PRO A 75 18.17 -8.74 7.97
N MET A 76 17.82 -10.00 8.03
CA MET A 76 18.57 -11.12 8.64
C MET A 76 18.47 -12.39 7.78
N GLY A 77 18.23 -12.21 6.51
CA GLY A 77 17.91 -13.26 5.57
C GLY A 77 16.40 -13.52 5.50
N GLN A 78 15.84 -13.36 4.31
CA GLN A 78 14.41 -13.54 4.06
C GLN A 78 14.11 -13.87 2.60
N LEU A 79 12.90 -14.38 2.34
CA LEU A 79 12.38 -14.40 0.98
C LEU A 79 12.18 -12.97 0.47
N GLN A 80 12.49 -12.73 -0.78
CA GLN A 80 12.27 -11.42 -1.40
C GLN A 80 10.79 -11.19 -1.71
N ASN A 81 10.25 -10.07 -1.23
CA ASN A 81 8.86 -9.70 -1.44
C ASN A 81 8.64 -9.27 -2.90
N GLN A 82 8.22 -10.21 -3.76
CA GLN A 82 7.78 -9.96 -5.14
C GLN A 82 8.78 -9.20 -6.03
N ALA A 83 10.06 -9.11 -5.64
CA ALA A 83 11.08 -8.42 -6.43
C ALA A 83 11.18 -8.99 -7.86
N TYR A 84 11.03 -10.30 -8.01
CA TYR A 84 10.97 -10.99 -9.31
C TYR A 84 9.88 -10.42 -10.23
N GLY A 85 8.78 -9.91 -9.69
CA GLY A 85 7.68 -9.32 -10.48
C GLY A 85 8.09 -8.07 -11.24
N TYR A 86 9.14 -7.38 -10.80
CA TYR A 86 9.67 -6.20 -11.48
C TYR A 86 10.64 -6.52 -12.63
N LEU A 87 11.09 -7.76 -12.80
CA LEU A 87 12.03 -8.12 -13.87
C LEU A 87 11.53 -7.66 -15.26
N PHE A 88 10.24 -7.85 -15.52
CA PHE A 88 9.63 -7.42 -16.78
C PHE A 88 8.17 -6.99 -16.56
N PRO A 89 7.69 -5.89 -17.19
CA PRO A 89 8.41 -5.01 -18.12
C PRO A 89 9.12 -3.83 -17.42
N GLN A 90 8.78 -3.53 -16.17
CA GLN A 90 9.17 -2.30 -15.49
C GLN A 90 10.69 -2.23 -15.29
N GLY A 91 11.29 -3.29 -14.79
CA GLY A 91 12.74 -3.35 -14.58
C GLY A 91 13.53 -3.24 -15.87
N ALA A 92 13.11 -3.94 -16.91
CA ALA A 92 13.72 -3.81 -18.23
C ALA A 92 13.66 -2.38 -18.76
N PHE A 93 12.51 -1.69 -18.55
CA PHE A 93 12.37 -0.29 -18.93
C PHE A 93 13.35 0.63 -18.18
N PHE A 94 13.39 0.53 -16.84
CA PHE A 94 14.27 1.39 -16.04
C PHE A 94 15.76 1.08 -16.27
N LEU A 95 16.11 -0.18 -16.53
CA LEU A 95 17.47 -0.54 -16.92
C LEU A 95 17.88 0.12 -18.25
N LEU A 96 17.01 0.09 -19.26
CA LEU A 96 17.26 0.76 -20.54
C LEU A 96 17.30 2.29 -20.40
N ALA A 97 16.54 2.84 -19.47
CA ALA A 97 16.48 4.28 -19.20
C ALA A 97 17.51 4.76 -18.17
N SER A 98 18.39 3.90 -17.65
CA SER A 98 19.32 4.20 -16.54
C SER A 98 20.35 5.30 -16.85
N GLN A 99 20.54 5.66 -18.11
CA GLN A 99 21.41 6.78 -18.51
C GLN A 99 20.68 8.14 -18.52
N LEU A 100 19.37 8.13 -18.27
CA LEU A 100 18.58 9.36 -18.18
C LEU A 100 18.47 9.80 -16.71
N PRO A 101 18.26 11.10 -16.44
CA PRO A 101 17.90 11.54 -15.10
C PRO A 101 16.65 10.80 -14.60
N ASP A 102 16.62 10.42 -13.34
CA ASP A 102 15.56 9.58 -12.71
C ASP A 102 14.15 10.12 -12.99
N TRP A 103 13.97 11.44 -12.83
CA TRP A 103 12.69 12.08 -13.09
C TRP A 103 12.27 11.98 -14.56
N VAL A 104 13.20 11.99 -15.52
CA VAL A 104 12.91 11.82 -16.96
C VAL A 104 12.48 10.38 -17.23
N ALA A 105 13.24 9.40 -16.73
CA ALA A 105 12.89 7.98 -16.85
C ALA A 105 11.48 7.73 -16.30
N GLN A 106 11.15 8.27 -15.13
CA GLN A 106 9.84 8.13 -14.53
C GLN A 106 8.72 8.79 -15.35
N ARG A 107 8.96 9.99 -15.94
CA ARG A 107 7.98 10.65 -16.83
C ARG A 107 7.77 9.86 -18.11
N LEU A 108 8.81 9.27 -18.68
CA LEU A 108 8.70 8.40 -19.86
C LEU A 108 7.91 7.13 -19.53
N TRP A 109 8.10 6.55 -18.35
CA TRP A 109 7.30 5.41 -17.89
C TRP A 109 5.79 5.76 -17.78
N TRP A 110 5.46 6.90 -17.20
CA TRP A 110 4.07 7.36 -17.13
C TRP A 110 3.50 7.70 -18.51
N THR A 111 4.31 8.27 -19.40
CA THR A 111 3.91 8.52 -20.79
C THR A 111 3.58 7.21 -21.50
N LEU A 112 4.40 6.18 -21.31
CA LEU A 112 4.18 4.85 -21.87
C LEU A 112 2.87 4.25 -21.35
N LEU A 113 2.63 4.32 -20.04
CA LEU A 113 1.41 3.82 -19.40
C LEU A 113 0.16 4.50 -19.97
N LEU A 114 0.13 5.83 -19.94
CA LEU A 114 -1.01 6.61 -20.44
C LEU A 114 -1.23 6.44 -21.94
N GLY A 115 -0.17 6.40 -22.73
CA GLY A 115 -0.21 6.19 -24.18
C GLY A 115 -0.73 4.82 -24.56
N LEU A 116 -0.35 3.77 -23.83
CA LEU A 116 -0.87 2.41 -24.03
C LEU A 116 -2.33 2.30 -23.61
N ALA A 117 -2.73 2.90 -22.48
CA ALA A 117 -4.12 2.93 -22.05
C ALA A 117 -5.01 3.60 -23.10
N PHE A 118 -4.60 4.77 -23.60
CA PHE A 118 -5.30 5.51 -24.66
C PHE A 118 -5.40 4.69 -25.95
N SER A 119 -4.28 4.19 -26.44
CA SER A 119 -4.20 3.49 -27.74
C SER A 119 -4.96 2.17 -27.70
N GLY A 120 -4.84 1.41 -26.63
CA GLY A 120 -5.57 0.13 -26.46
C GLY A 120 -7.09 0.34 -26.44
N PHE A 121 -7.54 1.34 -25.69
CA PHE A 121 -8.99 1.65 -25.65
C PHE A 121 -9.51 2.19 -27.00
N LEU A 122 -8.75 3.02 -27.70
CA LEU A 122 -9.10 3.51 -29.01
C LEU A 122 -9.22 2.36 -30.04
N LEU A 123 -8.29 1.42 -30.03
CA LEU A 123 -8.35 0.21 -30.87
C LEU A 123 -9.57 -0.66 -30.53
N LEU A 124 -9.86 -0.82 -29.25
CA LEU A 124 -11.02 -1.57 -28.77
C LEU A 124 -12.32 -0.97 -29.29
N THR A 125 -12.52 0.36 -29.17
CA THR A 125 -13.73 1.05 -29.65
C THR A 125 -13.87 0.99 -31.17
N ARG A 126 -12.76 1.08 -31.92
CA ARG A 126 -12.74 0.89 -33.38
C ARG A 126 -13.18 -0.54 -33.76
N ARG A 127 -12.66 -1.53 -33.05
CA ARG A 127 -13.00 -2.95 -33.30
C ARG A 127 -14.46 -3.27 -33.04
N ILE A 128 -15.01 -2.67 -31.98
CA ILE A 128 -16.44 -2.80 -31.65
C ILE A 128 -17.27 -2.06 -32.68
N GLY A 129 -16.76 -1.03 -33.33
CA GLY A 129 -17.50 -0.16 -34.25
C GLY A 129 -18.41 0.85 -33.54
N VAL A 130 -18.11 1.21 -32.28
CA VAL A 130 -18.90 2.15 -31.47
C VAL A 130 -18.40 3.58 -31.66
N GLY A 131 -19.31 4.53 -31.70
CA GLY A 131 -19.02 5.95 -31.69
C GLY A 131 -18.44 6.54 -32.98
N SER A 132 -18.30 7.84 -33.03
CA SER A 132 -17.56 8.60 -34.03
C SER A 132 -16.07 8.70 -33.70
N SER A 133 -15.24 9.22 -34.61
CA SER A 133 -13.82 9.43 -34.34
C SER A 133 -13.61 10.30 -33.09
N GLY A 134 -14.31 11.43 -32.98
CA GLY A 134 -14.19 12.33 -31.83
C GLY A 134 -14.68 11.70 -30.50
N SER A 135 -15.81 10.98 -30.52
CA SER A 135 -16.30 10.34 -29.30
C SER A 135 -15.42 9.18 -28.83
N ARG A 136 -14.76 8.47 -29.76
CA ARG A 136 -13.76 7.42 -29.43
C ARG A 136 -12.52 8.01 -28.79
N VAL A 137 -12.01 9.13 -29.35
CA VAL A 137 -10.85 9.84 -28.81
C VAL A 137 -11.15 10.36 -27.40
N LEU A 138 -12.32 10.98 -27.20
CA LEU A 138 -12.74 11.47 -25.88
C LEU A 138 -12.82 10.34 -24.86
N ALA A 139 -13.46 9.22 -25.22
CA ALA A 139 -13.60 8.08 -24.35
C ALA A 139 -12.25 7.40 -24.05
N ALA A 140 -11.33 7.35 -25.03
CA ALA A 140 -9.98 6.83 -24.82
C ALA A 140 -9.15 7.74 -23.89
N ALA A 141 -9.30 9.07 -24.02
CA ALA A 141 -8.68 10.01 -23.10
C ALA A 141 -9.21 9.84 -21.67
N LEU A 142 -10.54 9.71 -21.49
CA LEU A 142 -11.16 9.50 -20.19
C LEU A 142 -10.88 8.12 -19.59
N TYR A 143 -10.58 7.11 -20.40
CA TYR A 143 -10.08 5.85 -19.92
C TYR A 143 -8.65 5.98 -19.39
N ALA A 144 -7.75 6.58 -20.19
CA ALA A 144 -6.35 6.77 -19.83
C ALA A 144 -6.15 7.72 -18.64
N LEU A 145 -7.02 8.73 -18.52
CA LEU A 145 -7.00 9.72 -17.43
C LEU A 145 -8.13 9.46 -16.41
N SER A 146 -8.60 8.21 -16.31
CA SER A 146 -9.62 7.86 -15.31
C SER A 146 -9.11 8.08 -13.89
N PRO A 147 -10.00 8.37 -12.93
CA PRO A 147 -9.61 8.50 -11.52
C PRO A 147 -8.82 7.29 -11.03
N ARG A 148 -9.16 6.08 -11.48
CA ARG A 148 -8.43 4.87 -11.16
C ARG A 148 -6.94 4.94 -11.55
N ILE A 149 -6.63 5.43 -12.74
CA ILE A 149 -5.24 5.58 -13.21
C ILE A 149 -4.59 6.77 -12.51
N LEU A 150 -5.24 7.93 -12.46
CA LEU A 150 -4.64 9.15 -11.91
C LEU A 150 -4.30 9.04 -10.43
N THR A 151 -5.10 8.33 -9.63
CA THR A 151 -4.85 8.14 -8.20
C THR A 151 -3.71 7.16 -7.91
N THR A 152 -3.32 6.33 -8.88
CA THR A 152 -2.27 5.32 -8.71
C THR A 152 -1.00 5.61 -9.51
N LEU A 153 -1.07 6.49 -10.50
CA LEU A 153 0.03 6.76 -11.45
C LEU A 153 1.35 7.14 -10.77
N THR A 154 1.29 7.96 -9.72
CA THR A 154 2.47 8.47 -9.00
C THR A 154 2.70 7.78 -7.65
N ALA A 155 1.87 6.81 -7.31
CA ALA A 155 1.92 6.09 -6.04
C ALA A 155 2.42 4.65 -6.22
N ILE A 156 1.75 3.95 -7.13
CA ILE A 156 1.97 2.53 -7.43
C ILE A 156 1.65 2.34 -8.92
N SER A 157 2.50 2.86 -9.81
CA SER A 157 2.29 2.76 -11.26
C SER A 157 2.19 1.31 -11.74
N SER A 158 2.84 0.39 -11.05
CA SER A 158 2.73 -1.05 -11.29
C SER A 158 1.32 -1.60 -11.11
N GLU A 159 0.45 -0.96 -10.34
CA GLU A 159 -0.96 -1.32 -10.21
C GLU A 159 -1.83 -0.71 -11.32
N ALA A 160 -1.48 0.49 -11.80
CA ALA A 160 -2.14 1.13 -12.94
C ALA A 160 -1.79 0.45 -14.28
N TRP A 161 -0.64 -0.18 -14.37
CA TRP A 161 -0.13 -0.81 -15.59
C TRP A 161 -1.03 -1.91 -16.15
N PRO A 162 -1.53 -2.92 -15.39
CA PRO A 162 -2.49 -3.89 -15.89
C PRO A 162 -3.81 -3.25 -16.34
N VAL A 163 -4.27 -2.18 -15.67
CA VAL A 163 -5.46 -1.42 -16.09
C VAL A 163 -5.24 -0.82 -17.48
N ALA A 164 -4.06 -0.25 -17.74
CA ALA A 164 -3.69 0.30 -19.04
C ALA A 164 -3.66 -0.77 -20.15
N LEU A 165 -3.28 -2.00 -19.81
CA LEU A 165 -3.18 -3.11 -20.75
C LEU A 165 -4.47 -3.96 -20.88
N ALA A 166 -5.47 -3.81 -20.02
CA ALA A 166 -6.72 -4.54 -20.09
C ALA A 166 -7.41 -4.43 -21.46
N PRO A 167 -7.47 -3.26 -22.14
CA PRO A 167 -8.00 -3.17 -23.50
C PRO A 167 -7.21 -3.99 -24.52
N TRP A 168 -5.90 -4.15 -24.36
CA TRP A 168 -5.03 -4.90 -25.25
C TRP A 168 -5.24 -6.42 -25.12
N VAL A 169 -5.53 -6.89 -23.91
CA VAL A 169 -5.92 -8.31 -23.70
C VAL A 169 -7.25 -8.61 -24.35
N LEU A 170 -8.20 -7.69 -24.24
CA LEU A 170 -9.58 -7.89 -24.72
C LEU A 170 -9.72 -7.67 -26.23
N TRP A 171 -9.06 -6.62 -26.79
CA TRP A 171 -9.18 -6.19 -28.17
C TRP A 171 -9.00 -7.31 -29.22
N PRO A 172 -7.98 -8.18 -29.15
CA PRO A 172 -7.76 -9.22 -30.18
C PRO A 172 -8.87 -10.29 -30.20
N LEU A 173 -9.58 -10.46 -29.07
CA LEU A 173 -10.62 -11.49 -28.91
C LEU A 173 -12.01 -11.00 -29.34
N ILE A 174 -12.20 -9.68 -29.51
CA ILE A 174 -13.46 -9.11 -30.00
C ILE A 174 -13.66 -9.51 -31.47
N PRO A 175 -14.84 -10.07 -31.83
CA PRO A 175 -15.17 -10.36 -33.23
C PRO A 175 -15.15 -9.10 -34.13
N VAL A 176 -14.68 -9.22 -35.37
CA VAL A 176 -14.62 -8.09 -36.31
C VAL A 176 -16.02 -7.62 -36.71
N ALA A 177 -16.23 -6.29 -36.77
CA ALA A 177 -17.46 -5.72 -37.30
C ALA A 177 -17.53 -5.97 -38.81
N GLY A 178 -18.67 -6.46 -39.32
CA GLY A 178 -18.89 -6.69 -40.76
C GLY A 178 -18.71 -8.12 -41.26
N ALA A 179 -18.20 -9.04 -40.44
CA ALA A 179 -18.05 -10.44 -40.83
C ALA A 179 -19.38 -11.28 -40.85
N ALA A 180 -20.50 -10.67 -40.55
CA ALA A 180 -21.80 -11.35 -40.46
C ALA A 180 -22.77 -10.82 -41.53
N HIS A 181 -22.50 -11.08 -42.82
CA HIS A 181 -23.47 -10.73 -43.88
C HIS A 181 -24.11 -11.94 -44.56
N ASN A 182 -23.82 -13.16 -44.13
CA ASN A 182 -24.56 -14.34 -44.60
C ASN A 182 -25.20 -15.08 -43.43
N ASN A 183 -26.52 -15.07 -43.48
CA ASN A 183 -27.46 -15.82 -42.63
C ASN A 183 -27.06 -17.31 -42.58
N ALA A 184 -26.77 -17.82 -41.48
CA ALA A 184 -26.89 -19.17 -40.93
C ALA A 184 -25.88 -19.59 -39.88
N ASP A 185 -24.74 -18.90 -39.74
CA ASP A 185 -23.80 -19.29 -38.70
C ASP A 185 -23.64 -18.18 -37.63
N ARG A 186 -24.20 -18.42 -36.45
CA ARG A 186 -24.02 -17.61 -35.23
C ARG A 186 -22.55 -17.57 -34.73
N ARG A 187 -21.62 -18.00 -35.56
CA ARG A 187 -20.19 -18.05 -35.27
C ARG A 187 -19.49 -16.85 -35.87
N LEU A 188 -19.57 -15.72 -35.18
CA LEU A 188 -18.72 -14.57 -35.52
C LEU A 188 -17.23 -15.00 -35.52
N PRO A 189 -16.45 -14.78 -36.60
CA PRO A 189 -15.06 -15.19 -36.62
C PRO A 189 -14.25 -14.38 -35.63
N VAL A 190 -13.89 -14.99 -34.52
CA VAL A 190 -12.73 -14.57 -33.72
C VAL A 190 -11.51 -14.81 -34.61
N GLN A 191 -10.50 -13.96 -34.53
CA GLN A 191 -9.24 -14.17 -35.29
C GLN A 191 -8.49 -15.40 -34.76
N GLY A 192 -9.10 -16.56 -34.77
CA GLY A 192 -8.50 -17.85 -34.46
C GLY A 192 -7.40 -17.85 -33.37
N LEU A 193 -6.38 -18.64 -33.55
CA LEU A 193 -5.21 -18.69 -32.65
C LEU A 193 -4.38 -17.41 -32.65
N SER A 194 -4.36 -16.62 -33.74
CA SER A 194 -3.64 -15.36 -33.80
C SER A 194 -4.21 -14.30 -32.84
N GLY A 195 -5.54 -14.27 -32.67
CA GLY A 195 -6.18 -13.39 -31.66
C GLY A 195 -5.83 -13.82 -30.24
N VAL A 196 -5.78 -15.12 -29.97
CA VAL A 196 -5.34 -15.66 -28.68
C VAL A 196 -3.87 -15.29 -28.43
N ALA A 197 -2.98 -15.50 -29.40
CA ALA A 197 -1.57 -15.17 -29.27
C ALA A 197 -1.36 -13.66 -29.01
N ALA A 198 -2.05 -12.78 -29.74
CA ALA A 198 -1.97 -11.33 -29.52
C ALA A 198 -2.47 -10.93 -28.10
N SER A 199 -3.52 -11.58 -27.58
CA SER A 199 -4.00 -11.38 -26.21
C SER A 199 -2.95 -11.84 -25.19
N LEU A 200 -2.31 -13.00 -25.41
CA LEU A 200 -1.25 -13.52 -24.53
C LEU A 200 -0.01 -12.62 -24.52
N LEU A 201 0.37 -12.00 -25.64
CA LEU A 201 1.44 -10.99 -25.66
C LEU A 201 1.12 -9.79 -24.75
N ALA A 202 -0.13 -9.36 -24.70
CA ALA A 202 -0.53 -8.31 -23.77
C ALA A 202 -0.46 -8.80 -22.31
N VAL A 203 -0.79 -10.05 -22.03
CA VAL A 203 -0.62 -10.65 -20.68
C VAL A 203 0.85 -10.71 -20.27
N ILE A 204 1.74 -11.13 -21.17
CA ILE A 204 3.21 -11.08 -20.94
C ILE A 204 3.62 -9.64 -20.58
N GLY A 205 3.15 -8.66 -21.34
CA GLY A 205 3.45 -7.24 -21.12
C GLY A 205 2.95 -6.65 -19.80
N MET A 206 2.03 -7.32 -19.09
CA MET A 206 1.55 -6.87 -17.77
C MET A 206 2.57 -7.05 -16.66
N GLY A 207 3.44 -8.04 -16.77
CA GLY A 207 4.36 -8.38 -15.69
C GLY A 207 3.64 -9.01 -14.49
N ALA A 208 4.25 -8.91 -13.32
CA ALA A 208 3.83 -9.66 -12.14
C ALA A 208 3.83 -8.89 -10.82
N VAL A 209 4.21 -7.63 -10.82
CA VAL A 209 4.32 -6.83 -9.57
C VAL A 209 3.02 -6.86 -8.77
N ASN A 210 1.90 -6.86 -9.47
CA ASN A 210 0.59 -6.91 -8.87
C ASN A 210 -0.25 -8.03 -9.48
N ALA A 211 -0.07 -9.25 -8.99
CA ALA A 211 -0.73 -10.45 -9.48
C ALA A 211 -2.27 -10.30 -9.55
N THR A 212 -2.89 -9.75 -8.51
CA THR A 212 -4.34 -9.52 -8.46
C THR A 212 -4.81 -8.56 -9.55
N ALA A 213 -4.07 -7.46 -9.81
CA ALA A 213 -4.41 -6.52 -10.87
C ALA A 213 -4.25 -7.18 -12.26
N THR A 214 -3.24 -8.02 -12.46
CA THR A 214 -3.04 -8.79 -13.69
C THR A 214 -4.21 -9.74 -13.94
N VAL A 215 -4.63 -10.50 -12.92
CA VAL A 215 -5.81 -11.37 -13.00
C VAL A 215 -7.06 -10.54 -13.30
N ALA A 216 -7.30 -9.45 -12.58
CA ALA A 216 -8.46 -8.58 -12.76
C ALA A 216 -8.55 -8.00 -14.17
N ALA A 217 -7.41 -7.62 -14.78
CA ALA A 217 -7.35 -7.15 -16.16
C ALA A 217 -7.64 -8.24 -17.21
N CYS A 218 -7.43 -9.52 -16.86
CA CYS A 218 -7.74 -10.67 -17.70
C CYS A 218 -9.21 -11.10 -17.63
N VAL A 219 -9.92 -10.80 -16.55
CA VAL A 219 -11.35 -11.22 -16.36
C VAL A 219 -12.26 -10.78 -17.50
N PRO A 220 -12.20 -9.55 -18.05
CA PRO A 220 -13.03 -9.16 -19.20
C PRO A 220 -12.87 -10.07 -20.42
N ALA A 221 -11.65 -10.53 -20.70
CA ALA A 221 -11.35 -11.43 -21.81
C ALA A 221 -11.88 -12.85 -21.55
N ALA A 222 -11.70 -13.36 -20.35
CA ALA A 222 -12.25 -14.63 -19.91
C ALA A 222 -13.79 -14.66 -20.07
N LEU A 223 -14.45 -13.64 -19.52
CA LEU A 223 -15.92 -13.50 -19.61
C LEU A 223 -16.40 -13.36 -21.05
N LEU A 224 -15.63 -12.68 -21.93
CA LEU A 224 -15.98 -12.58 -23.34
C LEU A 224 -15.96 -13.96 -24.03
N LEU A 225 -14.91 -14.74 -23.83
CA LEU A 225 -14.79 -16.06 -24.45
C LEU A 225 -15.87 -17.02 -23.96
N LEU A 226 -16.20 -16.97 -22.66
CA LEU A 226 -17.32 -17.70 -22.07
C LEU A 226 -18.68 -17.23 -22.61
N TRP A 227 -18.92 -15.93 -22.69
CA TRP A 227 -20.13 -15.32 -23.25
C TRP A 227 -20.38 -15.75 -24.70
N LEU A 228 -19.29 -15.75 -25.51
CA LEU A 228 -19.35 -16.21 -26.90
C LEU A 228 -19.41 -17.73 -27.06
N ARG A 229 -19.42 -18.48 -25.94
CA ARG A 229 -19.37 -19.96 -25.90
C ARG A 229 -18.19 -20.56 -26.68
N ARG A 230 -17.04 -19.87 -26.66
CA ARG A 230 -15.84 -20.30 -27.37
C ARG A 230 -14.93 -21.14 -26.44
N TRP A 231 -15.45 -22.22 -25.90
CA TRP A 231 -14.82 -23.06 -24.87
C TRP A 231 -13.40 -23.52 -25.22
N ARG A 232 -13.16 -23.90 -26.46
CA ARG A 232 -11.82 -24.30 -26.92
C ARG A 232 -10.83 -23.14 -26.85
N PHE A 233 -11.21 -21.96 -27.31
CA PHE A 233 -10.38 -20.77 -27.24
C PHE A 233 -10.20 -20.29 -25.80
N PHE A 234 -11.22 -20.41 -24.97
CA PHE A 234 -11.13 -20.14 -23.54
C PHE A 234 -10.10 -21.07 -22.88
N ALA A 235 -10.15 -22.38 -23.13
CA ALA A 235 -9.20 -23.34 -22.58
C ALA A 235 -7.76 -23.05 -23.03
N VAL A 236 -7.55 -22.88 -24.37
CA VAL A 236 -6.21 -22.57 -24.91
C VAL A 236 -5.68 -21.24 -24.36
N TRP A 237 -6.53 -20.22 -24.28
CA TRP A 237 -6.15 -18.92 -23.74
C TRP A 237 -5.83 -18.99 -22.24
N SER A 238 -6.63 -19.69 -21.45
CA SER A 238 -6.39 -19.86 -20.01
C SER A 238 -5.11 -20.63 -19.72
N VAL A 239 -4.87 -21.76 -20.42
CA VAL A 239 -3.59 -22.49 -20.34
C VAL A 239 -2.43 -21.61 -20.79
N GLY A 240 -2.62 -20.84 -21.87
CA GLY A 240 -1.63 -19.87 -22.33
C GLY A 240 -1.33 -18.80 -21.29
N CYS A 241 -2.35 -18.23 -20.63
CA CYS A 241 -2.14 -17.25 -19.54
C CYS A 241 -1.31 -17.85 -18.40
N VAL A 242 -1.61 -19.07 -17.96
CA VAL A 242 -0.82 -19.76 -16.94
C VAL A 242 0.61 -19.97 -17.43
N ALA A 243 0.79 -20.50 -18.66
CA ALA A 243 2.11 -20.80 -19.20
C ALA A 243 3.01 -19.57 -19.30
N VAL A 244 2.50 -18.45 -19.80
CA VAL A 244 3.27 -17.19 -19.92
C VAL A 244 3.51 -16.51 -18.58
N SER A 245 2.81 -16.93 -17.53
CA SER A 245 2.92 -16.40 -16.17
C SER A 245 3.75 -17.30 -15.23
N LEU A 246 4.19 -18.48 -15.66
CA LEU A 246 4.92 -19.43 -14.81
C LEU A 246 6.18 -18.82 -14.17
N TRP A 247 6.88 -17.93 -14.87
CA TRP A 247 8.10 -17.28 -14.39
C TRP A 247 7.90 -16.46 -13.11
N TRP A 248 6.67 -16.04 -12.81
CA TRP A 248 6.34 -15.34 -11.58
C TRP A 248 5.34 -16.10 -10.69
N LEU A 249 4.50 -16.98 -11.26
CA LEU A 249 3.57 -17.78 -10.46
C LEU A 249 4.30 -18.76 -9.55
N VAL A 250 5.41 -19.36 -10.05
CA VAL A 250 6.20 -20.30 -9.25
C VAL A 250 6.88 -19.60 -8.07
N PRO A 251 7.62 -18.48 -8.24
CA PRO A 251 8.15 -17.71 -7.12
C PRO A 251 7.07 -17.23 -6.14
N LEU A 252 5.89 -16.82 -6.65
CA LEU A 252 4.77 -16.42 -5.80
C LEU A 252 4.24 -17.58 -4.94
N ALA A 253 4.18 -18.79 -5.50
CA ALA A 253 3.78 -19.99 -4.77
C ALA A 253 4.80 -20.35 -3.67
N ILE A 254 6.11 -20.23 -3.97
CA ILE A 254 7.18 -20.41 -2.98
C ILE A 254 7.05 -19.37 -1.86
N LEU A 255 6.86 -18.10 -2.20
CA LEU A 255 6.64 -17.04 -1.22
C LEU A 255 5.44 -17.37 -0.31
N GLY A 256 4.33 -17.80 -0.91
CA GLY A 256 3.13 -18.18 -0.16
C GLY A 256 3.30 -19.40 0.75
N ALA A 257 4.20 -20.33 0.38
CA ALA A 257 4.44 -21.56 1.15
C ALA A 257 5.44 -21.38 2.30
N TYR A 258 6.43 -20.50 2.15
CA TYR A 258 7.57 -20.42 3.06
C TYR A 258 7.72 -19.06 3.76
N SER A 259 6.99 -18.01 3.36
CA SER A 259 6.99 -16.75 4.10
C SER A 259 6.11 -16.85 5.34
N THR A 260 6.38 -15.98 6.30
CA THR A 260 5.43 -15.70 7.39
C THR A 260 4.11 -15.20 6.80
N PRO A 261 2.97 -15.37 7.49
CA PRO A 261 1.65 -14.96 7.00
C PRO A 261 1.51 -13.42 6.99
N PHE A 262 2.38 -12.73 6.25
CA PHE A 262 2.45 -11.25 6.22
C PHE A 262 1.15 -10.61 5.73
N THR A 263 0.34 -11.33 4.93
CA THR A 263 -0.96 -10.85 4.46
C THR A 263 -1.95 -10.60 5.59
N ASP A 264 -1.74 -11.22 6.75
CA ASP A 264 -2.58 -11.04 7.93
C ASP A 264 -2.23 -9.72 8.67
N PHE A 265 -1.07 -9.15 8.38
CA PHE A 265 -0.50 -7.98 9.07
C PHE A 265 -0.40 -6.72 8.22
N ILE A 266 -0.87 -6.77 6.98
CA ILE A 266 -1.03 -5.60 6.12
C ILE A 266 -2.50 -5.17 6.09
N GLU A 267 -2.88 -4.24 5.20
CA GLU A 267 -4.26 -3.76 5.11
C GLU A 267 -5.27 -4.93 5.02
N ASN A 268 -6.25 -4.92 5.89
CA ASN A 268 -7.34 -5.91 5.90
C ASN A 268 -8.50 -5.51 4.97
N SER A 269 -9.51 -6.36 4.86
CA SER A 269 -10.68 -6.11 4.02
C SER A 269 -11.46 -4.86 4.44
N PHE A 270 -11.51 -4.54 5.75
CA PHE A 270 -12.16 -3.33 6.25
C PHE A 270 -11.48 -2.08 5.69
N VAL A 271 -10.14 -2.01 5.69
CA VAL A 271 -9.40 -0.87 5.13
C VAL A 271 -9.65 -0.74 3.64
N THR A 272 -9.57 -1.85 2.91
CA THR A 272 -9.60 -1.84 1.44
C THR A 272 -11.01 -1.64 0.88
N THR A 273 -12.07 -1.92 1.67
CA THR A 273 -13.45 -1.89 1.18
C THR A 273 -14.32 -0.78 1.78
N ARG A 274 -13.93 -0.16 2.91
CA ARG A 274 -14.78 0.79 3.65
C ARG A 274 -15.27 1.99 2.85
N TRP A 275 -14.53 2.41 1.84
CA TRP A 275 -14.92 3.52 0.95
C TRP A 275 -15.62 3.06 -0.32
N LEU A 276 -15.70 1.74 -0.56
CA LEU A 276 -16.34 1.21 -1.75
C LEU A 276 -17.87 1.26 -1.60
N ASN A 277 -18.47 2.16 -2.35
CA ASN A 277 -19.91 2.26 -2.55
C ASN A 277 -20.22 2.47 -4.04
N ALA A 278 -21.48 2.41 -4.41
CA ALA A 278 -21.88 2.48 -5.82
C ALA A 278 -21.39 3.77 -6.52
N ALA A 279 -21.36 4.91 -5.81
CA ALA A 279 -20.88 6.16 -6.37
C ALA A 279 -19.38 6.12 -6.65
N GLU A 280 -18.58 5.70 -5.68
CA GLU A 280 -17.13 5.61 -5.81
C GLU A 280 -16.70 4.58 -6.87
N VAL A 281 -17.40 3.45 -6.91
CA VAL A 281 -17.17 2.39 -7.90
C VAL A 281 -17.45 2.88 -9.32
N LEU A 282 -18.56 3.59 -9.54
CA LEU A 282 -18.89 4.17 -10.84
C LEU A 282 -17.93 5.29 -11.26
N ARG A 283 -17.51 6.15 -10.32
CA ARG A 283 -16.55 7.23 -10.56
C ARG A 283 -15.15 6.72 -10.92
N GLY A 284 -14.72 5.58 -10.35
CA GLY A 284 -13.39 5.03 -10.46
C GLY A 284 -12.40 5.51 -9.36
N THR A 285 -12.93 6.09 -8.28
CA THR A 285 -12.18 6.38 -7.04
C THR A 285 -12.26 5.18 -6.11
N THR A 286 -11.82 4.03 -6.62
CA THR A 286 -12.03 2.73 -6.00
C THR A 286 -10.91 2.32 -5.04
N SER A 287 -9.74 2.95 -5.15
CA SER A 287 -8.64 2.74 -4.20
C SER A 287 -8.92 3.45 -2.87
N TRP A 288 -8.59 2.81 -1.75
CA TRP A 288 -8.71 3.37 -0.41
C TRP A 288 -7.65 4.45 -0.12
N THR A 289 -6.47 4.33 -0.73
CA THR A 289 -5.31 5.19 -0.47
C THR A 289 -5.61 6.69 -0.60
N PRO A 290 -6.29 7.19 -1.65
CA PRO A 290 -6.56 8.63 -1.78
C PRO A 290 -7.47 9.22 -0.68
N PHE A 291 -8.22 8.38 0.03
CA PHE A 291 -9.08 8.84 1.13
C PHE A 291 -8.30 9.07 2.43
N VAL A 292 -7.17 8.39 2.62
CA VAL A 292 -6.34 8.46 3.84
C VAL A 292 -5.05 9.23 3.63
N GLU A 293 -4.47 9.21 2.43
CA GLU A 293 -3.23 9.92 2.10
C GLU A 293 -3.54 11.32 1.57
N THR A 294 -3.26 12.35 2.37
CA THR A 294 -3.37 13.76 1.96
C THR A 294 -2.16 14.26 1.18
N GLU A 295 -1.07 13.53 1.21
CA GLU A 295 0.22 13.88 0.62
C GLU A 295 0.19 13.97 -0.91
N ARG A 296 -0.74 13.25 -1.56
CA ARG A 296 -1.04 13.34 -2.99
C ARG A 296 -2.28 14.17 -3.20
N GLU A 297 -2.09 15.49 -3.19
CA GLU A 297 -3.17 16.47 -3.20
C GLU A 297 -4.20 16.22 -4.31
N ALA A 298 -3.73 15.96 -5.54
CA ALA A 298 -4.63 15.72 -6.67
C ALA A 298 -5.44 14.42 -6.52
N GLY A 299 -4.82 13.35 -6.02
CA GLY A 299 -5.50 12.08 -5.75
C GLY A 299 -6.53 12.21 -4.63
N HIS A 300 -6.16 12.88 -3.54
CA HIS A 300 -7.06 13.16 -2.41
C HIS A 300 -8.25 14.04 -2.85
N ALA A 301 -7.99 15.09 -3.63
CA ALA A 301 -9.04 15.96 -4.16
C ALA A 301 -10.00 15.21 -5.11
N LEU A 302 -9.49 14.33 -5.97
CA LEU A 302 -10.33 13.47 -6.82
C LEU A 302 -11.28 12.60 -6.00
N ALA A 303 -10.82 12.08 -4.88
CA ALA A 303 -11.62 11.22 -4.01
C ALA A 303 -12.65 12.02 -3.20
N THR A 304 -12.28 13.16 -2.63
CA THR A 304 -13.03 13.83 -1.55
C THR A 304 -13.69 15.15 -1.95
N SER A 305 -13.15 15.88 -2.94
CA SER A 305 -13.68 17.19 -3.31
C SER A 305 -15.04 17.07 -4.03
N PRO A 306 -16.09 17.79 -3.57
CA PRO A 306 -17.43 17.76 -4.18
C PRO A 306 -17.43 18.08 -5.68
N TYR A 307 -16.54 18.97 -6.12
CA TYR A 307 -16.38 19.33 -7.52
C TYR A 307 -16.01 18.13 -8.39
N PHE A 308 -15.01 17.35 -7.97
CA PHE A 308 -14.61 16.14 -8.70
C PHE A 308 -15.61 15.01 -8.54
N VAL A 309 -16.29 14.92 -7.39
CA VAL A 309 -17.38 13.96 -7.18
C VAL A 309 -18.46 14.17 -8.23
N VAL A 310 -18.96 15.40 -8.38
CA VAL A 310 -20.02 15.73 -9.35
C VAL A 310 -19.54 15.54 -10.80
N ALA A 311 -18.34 16.01 -11.15
CA ALA A 311 -17.84 15.91 -12.52
C ALA A 311 -17.63 14.45 -12.94
N THR A 312 -17.04 13.61 -12.09
CA THR A 312 -16.79 12.19 -12.39
C THR A 312 -18.07 11.36 -12.38
N LEU A 313 -19.04 11.67 -11.51
CA LEU A 313 -20.40 11.06 -11.56
C LEU A 313 -21.12 11.42 -12.84
N ALA A 314 -21.03 12.67 -13.31
CA ALA A 314 -21.64 13.08 -14.59
C ALA A 314 -21.06 12.28 -15.78
N ILE A 315 -19.75 12.06 -15.79
CA ILE A 315 -19.09 11.20 -16.80
C ILE A 315 -19.58 9.75 -16.70
N ALA A 316 -19.68 9.20 -15.48
CA ALA A 316 -20.18 7.84 -15.25
C ALA A 316 -21.66 7.71 -15.71
N ALA A 317 -22.48 8.71 -15.39
CA ALA A 317 -23.89 8.75 -15.81
C ALA A 317 -24.04 8.77 -17.35
N LEU A 318 -23.20 9.55 -18.04
CA LEU A 318 -23.17 9.52 -19.52
C LEU A 318 -22.78 8.14 -20.04
N GLY A 319 -21.84 7.48 -19.39
CA GLY A 319 -21.46 6.09 -19.70
C GLY A 319 -22.64 5.13 -19.55
N LEU A 320 -23.36 5.20 -18.44
CA LEU A 320 -24.56 4.38 -18.19
C LEU A 320 -25.66 4.66 -19.20
N ILE A 321 -25.95 5.94 -19.49
CA ILE A 321 -26.94 6.32 -20.52
C ILE A 321 -26.60 5.69 -21.87
N GLY A 322 -25.35 5.68 -22.26
CA GLY A 322 -24.90 5.05 -23.49
C GLY A 322 -25.01 3.52 -23.48
N LEU A 323 -24.70 2.91 -22.34
CA LEU A 323 -24.87 1.47 -22.15
C LEU A 323 -26.36 1.02 -22.20
N CYS A 324 -27.29 1.83 -21.72
CA CYS A 324 -28.71 1.54 -21.77
C CYS A 324 -29.29 1.64 -23.18
N ARG A 325 -28.54 2.10 -24.19
CA ARG A 325 -29.03 2.22 -25.58
C ARG A 325 -28.90 0.91 -26.35
N PRO A 326 -29.96 0.38 -27.00
CA PRO A 326 -29.99 -0.98 -27.53
C PRO A 326 -29.12 -1.24 -28.76
N HIS A 327 -28.69 -0.25 -29.49
CA HIS A 327 -27.90 -0.40 -30.73
C HIS A 327 -26.40 -0.57 -30.52
N LEU A 328 -25.94 -0.68 -29.26
CA LEU A 328 -24.56 -0.95 -28.96
C LEU A 328 -24.21 -2.43 -29.24
N ARG A 329 -23.17 -2.66 -30.04
CA ARG A 329 -22.67 -4.01 -30.29
C ARG A 329 -22.18 -4.68 -29.01
N LEU A 330 -22.52 -5.94 -28.80
CA LEU A 330 -22.25 -6.67 -27.56
C LEU A 330 -22.89 -6.02 -26.31
N HIS A 331 -23.97 -5.27 -26.46
CA HIS A 331 -24.66 -4.56 -25.39
C HIS A 331 -24.83 -5.39 -24.10
N LYS A 332 -25.41 -6.60 -24.25
CA LYS A 332 -25.67 -7.49 -23.11
C LYS A 332 -24.37 -7.94 -22.41
N PHE A 333 -23.27 -8.10 -23.14
CA PHE A 333 -21.98 -8.44 -22.58
C PHE A 333 -21.39 -7.27 -21.75
N TRP A 334 -21.48 -6.03 -22.27
CA TRP A 334 -21.00 -4.86 -21.52
C TRP A 334 -21.81 -4.62 -20.25
N MET A 335 -23.13 -4.86 -20.31
CA MET A 335 -23.99 -4.80 -19.12
C MET A 335 -23.65 -5.90 -18.11
N LEU A 336 -23.39 -7.13 -18.57
CA LEU A 336 -22.93 -8.22 -17.70
C LEU A 336 -21.60 -7.85 -17.03
N LEU A 337 -20.64 -7.31 -17.79
CA LEU A 337 -19.33 -6.93 -17.28
C LEU A 337 -19.45 -5.87 -16.17
N LEU A 338 -20.25 -4.83 -16.43
CA LEU A 338 -20.58 -3.79 -15.45
C LEU A 338 -21.21 -4.38 -14.19
N PHE A 339 -22.21 -5.25 -14.36
CA PHE A 339 -22.92 -5.87 -13.24
C PHE A 339 -22.01 -6.74 -12.38
N VAL A 340 -21.18 -7.58 -13.00
CA VAL A 340 -20.18 -8.39 -12.28
C VAL A 340 -19.21 -7.51 -11.52
N GLY A 341 -18.71 -6.43 -12.13
CA GLY A 341 -17.82 -5.49 -11.47
C GLY A 341 -18.47 -4.79 -10.28
N VAL A 342 -19.72 -4.37 -10.38
CA VAL A 342 -20.47 -3.76 -9.27
C VAL A 342 -20.65 -4.78 -8.13
N ILE A 343 -21.03 -6.02 -8.45
CA ILE A 343 -21.19 -7.07 -7.42
C ILE A 343 -19.87 -7.31 -6.69
N ILE A 344 -18.76 -7.49 -7.41
CA ILE A 344 -17.46 -7.75 -6.79
C ILE A 344 -17.06 -6.60 -5.89
N MET A 345 -17.18 -5.36 -6.35
CA MET A 345 -16.63 -4.21 -5.63
C MET A 345 -17.57 -3.68 -4.56
N CYS A 346 -18.86 -3.57 -4.83
CA CYS A 346 -19.83 -3.12 -3.81
C CYS A 346 -20.21 -4.24 -2.82
N GLY A 347 -20.10 -5.51 -3.23
CA GLY A 347 -20.41 -6.65 -2.37
C GLY A 347 -19.26 -7.10 -1.48
N ALA A 348 -18.06 -6.59 -1.69
CA ALA A 348 -16.85 -7.05 -0.99
C ALA A 348 -16.93 -6.93 0.54
N HIS A 349 -17.57 -5.87 1.05
CA HIS A 349 -17.74 -5.65 2.49
C HIS A 349 -18.72 -6.63 3.16
N LEU A 350 -19.46 -7.42 2.36
CA LEU A 350 -20.36 -8.47 2.88
C LEU A 350 -19.64 -9.80 3.14
N ILE A 351 -18.38 -9.94 2.69
CA ILE A 351 -17.61 -11.18 2.79
C ILE A 351 -16.21 -10.95 3.41
N PRO A 352 -16.10 -10.23 4.53
CA PRO A 352 -14.81 -9.92 5.14
C PRO A 352 -14.02 -11.18 5.50
N GLU A 353 -14.68 -12.20 6.05
CA GLU A 353 -14.07 -13.46 6.44
C GLU A 353 -13.41 -14.19 5.27
N LEU A 354 -14.02 -14.14 4.08
CA LEU A 354 -13.41 -14.69 2.87
C LEU A 354 -12.19 -13.87 2.44
N LEU A 355 -12.28 -12.54 2.46
CA LEU A 355 -11.23 -11.64 1.99
C LEU A 355 -10.06 -11.51 2.98
N ASP A 356 -10.29 -11.72 4.25
CA ASP A 356 -9.24 -11.75 5.26
C ASP A 356 -8.70 -13.17 5.55
N GLY A 357 -9.36 -14.18 4.98
CA GLY A 357 -8.97 -15.60 5.09
C GLY A 357 -8.48 -16.17 3.75
N PRO A 358 -9.15 -17.21 3.20
CA PRO A 358 -8.69 -17.90 1.99
C PRO A 358 -8.55 -17.00 0.75
N GLY A 359 -9.30 -15.91 0.70
CA GLY A 359 -9.30 -14.92 -0.38
C GLY A 359 -8.38 -13.72 -0.13
N ALA A 360 -7.49 -13.75 0.85
CA ALA A 360 -6.65 -12.61 1.24
C ALA A 360 -5.88 -11.96 0.06
N ALA A 361 -5.44 -12.77 -0.90
CA ALA A 361 -4.81 -12.27 -2.13
C ALA A 361 -5.74 -11.37 -2.97
N LEU A 362 -7.05 -11.51 -2.84
CA LEU A 362 -8.06 -10.76 -3.60
C LEU A 362 -8.69 -9.61 -2.81
N ARG A 363 -8.31 -9.37 -1.55
CA ARG A 363 -8.92 -8.35 -0.67
C ARG A 363 -8.88 -6.93 -1.25
N ASN A 364 -7.92 -6.65 -2.10
CA ASN A 364 -7.80 -5.38 -2.83
C ASN A 364 -8.73 -5.38 -4.06
N VAL A 365 -10.05 -5.50 -3.82
CA VAL A 365 -11.08 -5.65 -4.88
C VAL A 365 -11.17 -4.44 -5.82
N HIS A 366 -10.66 -3.28 -5.43
CA HIS A 366 -10.57 -2.10 -6.29
C HIS A 366 -9.76 -2.35 -7.58
N LYS A 367 -8.93 -3.39 -7.61
CA LYS A 367 -8.18 -3.81 -8.80
C LYS A 367 -9.06 -4.34 -9.93
N PHE A 368 -10.30 -4.71 -9.62
CA PHE A 368 -11.29 -5.14 -10.61
C PHE A 368 -11.96 -3.97 -11.37
N ASP A 369 -11.51 -2.74 -11.20
CA ASP A 369 -12.00 -1.55 -11.92
C ASP A 369 -12.11 -1.72 -13.45
N PRO A 370 -11.27 -2.48 -14.18
CA PRO A 370 -11.46 -2.71 -15.61
C PRO A 370 -12.82 -3.28 -15.98
N LEU A 371 -13.48 -4.05 -15.08
CA LEU A 371 -14.84 -4.57 -15.29
C LEU A 371 -15.89 -3.47 -15.42
N LEU A 372 -15.65 -2.32 -14.81
CA LEU A 372 -16.55 -1.16 -14.88
C LEU A 372 -16.05 -0.11 -15.86
N ARG A 373 -14.76 0.16 -15.84
CA ARG A 373 -14.18 1.25 -16.62
C ARG A 373 -14.31 1.03 -18.11
N LEU A 374 -14.06 -0.20 -18.57
CA LEU A 374 -14.23 -0.55 -19.98
C LEU A 374 -15.66 -0.31 -20.48
N PRO A 375 -16.72 -0.92 -19.88
CA PRO A 375 -18.09 -0.70 -20.34
C PRO A 375 -18.54 0.76 -20.21
N LEU A 376 -18.21 1.46 -19.10
CA LEU A 376 -18.61 2.86 -18.91
C LEU A 376 -18.00 3.78 -19.97
N CYS A 377 -16.73 3.63 -20.31
CA CYS A 377 -16.11 4.43 -21.36
C CYS A 377 -16.61 4.05 -22.76
N ILE A 378 -16.95 2.79 -23.01
CA ILE A 378 -17.60 2.36 -24.26
C ILE A 378 -18.99 2.98 -24.35
N GLY A 379 -19.79 2.94 -23.28
CA GLY A 379 -21.08 3.58 -23.20
C GLY A 379 -21.00 5.09 -23.43
N LEU A 380 -20.01 5.76 -22.85
CA LEU A 380 -19.75 7.18 -23.06
C LEU A 380 -19.51 7.49 -24.56
N SER A 381 -18.64 6.71 -25.22
CA SER A 381 -18.39 6.88 -26.65
C SER A 381 -19.69 6.74 -27.47
N HIS A 382 -20.57 5.80 -27.06
CA HIS A 382 -21.85 5.57 -27.72
C HIS A 382 -22.84 6.70 -27.45
N ALA A 383 -22.99 7.15 -26.20
CA ALA A 383 -23.89 8.24 -25.81
C ALA A 383 -23.57 9.54 -26.54
N VAL A 384 -22.31 9.91 -26.57
CA VAL A 384 -21.82 11.11 -27.25
C VAL A 384 -22.11 11.02 -28.73
N HIS A 385 -21.88 9.89 -29.39
CA HIS A 385 -22.14 9.70 -30.81
C HIS A 385 -23.64 9.86 -31.16
N ILE A 386 -24.55 9.19 -30.44
CA ILE A 386 -26.00 9.24 -30.73
C ILE A 386 -26.57 10.64 -30.55
N ARG A 387 -26.16 11.34 -29.50
CA ARG A 387 -26.64 12.69 -29.21
C ARG A 387 -26.24 13.69 -30.30
N PHE A 388 -25.08 13.47 -30.95
CA PHE A 388 -24.55 14.35 -31.99
C PHE A 388 -25.10 14.09 -33.40
N THR A 389 -25.77 12.96 -33.60
CA THR A 389 -26.43 12.68 -34.88
C THR A 389 -27.85 13.26 -34.97
N ARG A 390 -28.44 13.68 -33.83
CA ARG A 390 -29.81 14.19 -33.73
C ARG A 390 -29.86 15.63 -33.20
N GLY A 391 -30.61 16.53 -33.83
CA GLY A 391 -30.82 17.92 -33.40
C GLY A 391 -30.17 18.99 -34.30
N VAL A 392 -30.41 20.26 -33.98
CA VAL A 392 -29.87 21.43 -34.70
C VAL A 392 -28.36 21.54 -34.49
N PRO A 393 -27.56 21.91 -35.50
CA PRO A 393 -26.08 21.98 -35.39
C PRO A 393 -25.56 22.76 -34.18
N GLN A 394 -26.20 23.89 -33.85
CA GLN A 394 -25.80 24.73 -32.71
C GLN A 394 -26.01 24.02 -31.35
N GLN A 395 -27.13 23.32 -31.17
CA GLN A 395 -27.38 22.54 -29.95
C GLN A 395 -26.42 21.38 -29.82
N ARG A 396 -26.03 20.74 -30.94
CA ARG A 396 -25.03 19.67 -30.92
C ARG A 396 -23.65 20.22 -30.47
N ALA A 397 -23.25 21.35 -31.04
CA ALA A 397 -21.96 21.99 -30.65
C ALA A 397 -21.94 22.38 -29.18
N ALA A 398 -23.03 22.96 -28.66
CA ALA A 398 -23.16 23.31 -27.25
C ALA A 398 -23.11 22.10 -26.33
N ILE A 399 -23.80 21.02 -26.63
CA ILE A 399 -23.75 19.78 -25.83
C ILE A 399 -22.36 19.16 -25.88
N TYR A 400 -21.71 19.16 -27.06
CA TYR A 400 -20.33 18.67 -27.17
C TYR A 400 -19.37 19.50 -26.33
N ALA A 401 -19.43 20.80 -26.43
CA ALA A 401 -18.63 21.69 -25.64
C ALA A 401 -18.83 21.46 -24.14
N LEU A 402 -20.08 21.28 -23.70
CA LEU A 402 -20.38 20.97 -22.30
C LEU A 402 -19.78 19.63 -21.86
N VAL A 403 -19.94 18.57 -22.68
CA VAL A 403 -19.36 17.25 -22.36
C VAL A 403 -17.83 17.31 -22.30
N VAL A 404 -17.18 18.02 -23.23
CA VAL A 404 -15.74 18.21 -23.22
C VAL A 404 -15.30 19.03 -22.01
N LEU A 405 -16.06 20.07 -21.64
CA LEU A 405 -15.78 20.88 -20.45
C LEU A 405 -15.87 20.07 -19.16
N VAL A 406 -16.94 19.28 -19.00
CA VAL A 406 -17.11 18.39 -17.85
C VAL A 406 -16.03 17.31 -17.82
N ALA A 407 -15.66 16.76 -18.98
CA ALA A 407 -14.57 15.80 -19.09
C ALA A 407 -13.23 16.42 -18.70
N ALA A 408 -12.91 17.61 -19.22
CA ALA A 408 -11.72 18.35 -18.86
C ALA A 408 -11.69 18.66 -17.36
N ALA A 409 -12.82 19.11 -16.81
CA ALA A 409 -12.93 19.36 -15.38
C ALA A 409 -12.67 18.09 -14.56
N ALA A 410 -13.26 16.95 -14.90
CA ALA A 410 -13.12 15.68 -14.21
C ALA A 410 -11.67 15.17 -14.15
N VAL A 411 -10.87 15.44 -15.19
CA VAL A 411 -9.48 14.96 -15.29
C VAL A 411 -8.46 16.10 -15.10
N SER A 412 -8.89 17.28 -14.66
CA SER A 412 -8.01 18.43 -14.46
C SER A 412 -6.82 18.19 -13.50
N PRO A 413 -6.86 17.27 -12.52
CA PRO A 413 -5.67 16.90 -11.76
C PRO A 413 -4.51 16.39 -12.62
N ALA A 414 -4.78 15.83 -13.80
CA ALA A 414 -3.77 15.33 -14.70
C ALA A 414 -2.73 16.41 -15.13
N TRP A 415 -3.16 17.66 -15.27
CA TRP A 415 -2.29 18.78 -15.69
C TRP A 415 -2.17 19.91 -14.67
N SER A 416 -2.67 19.71 -13.45
CA SER A 416 -2.59 20.72 -12.38
C SER A 416 -1.19 20.86 -11.77
N GLY A 417 -0.26 19.97 -12.12
CA GLY A 417 1.07 19.90 -11.48
C GLY A 417 1.07 19.30 -10.09
N ARG A 418 -0.07 18.76 -9.61
CA ARG A 418 -0.27 18.28 -8.24
C ARG A 418 -0.43 16.77 -8.11
N LEU A 419 -0.05 15.99 -9.14
CA LEU A 419 -0.07 14.53 -9.06
C LEU A 419 1.06 13.98 -8.19
N LEU A 420 2.19 14.68 -8.10
CA LEU A 420 3.30 14.28 -7.25
C LEU A 420 2.95 14.39 -5.77
N PRO A 421 3.46 13.49 -4.92
CA PRO A 421 3.35 13.64 -3.48
C PRO A 421 4.18 14.84 -2.99
N SER A 422 3.82 15.40 -1.83
CA SER A 422 4.56 16.50 -1.20
C SER A 422 6.01 16.15 -0.89
N GLY A 423 6.31 14.86 -0.70
CA GLY A 423 7.67 14.34 -0.48
C GLY A 423 8.45 13.98 -1.74
N ALA A 424 8.03 14.48 -2.92
CA ALA A 424 8.82 14.33 -4.13
C ALA A 424 10.17 15.07 -4.00
N TYR A 425 11.24 14.49 -4.53
CA TYR A 425 12.61 14.97 -4.34
C TYR A 425 13.37 15.06 -5.65
N SER A 426 14.43 15.88 -5.69
CA SER A 426 15.24 16.08 -6.90
C SER A 426 16.29 14.98 -7.08
N GLN A 427 16.97 14.63 -6.01
CA GLN A 427 17.99 13.59 -5.97
C GLN A 427 18.23 13.13 -4.53
N VAL A 428 18.75 11.93 -4.36
CA VAL A 428 19.28 11.48 -3.08
C VAL A 428 20.58 12.25 -2.82
N PRO A 429 20.76 12.89 -1.65
CA PRO A 429 22.00 13.62 -1.34
C PRO A 429 23.24 12.71 -1.39
N SER A 430 24.35 13.25 -1.92
CA SER A 430 25.61 12.51 -2.13
C SER A 430 26.20 11.90 -0.87
N TYR A 431 25.91 12.47 0.31
CA TYR A 431 26.39 11.92 1.55
C TYR A 431 25.89 10.48 1.83
N TRP A 432 24.76 10.06 1.22
CA TRP A 432 24.27 8.68 1.31
C TRP A 432 25.15 7.73 0.48
N SER A 433 25.58 8.13 -0.74
CA SER A 433 26.49 7.34 -1.55
C SER A 433 27.89 7.27 -0.92
N GLU A 434 28.40 8.39 -0.40
CA GLU A 434 29.67 8.44 0.30
C GLU A 434 29.68 7.52 1.55
N ALA A 435 28.59 7.53 2.32
CA ALA A 435 28.42 6.63 3.47
C ALA A 435 28.33 5.16 3.05
N ALA A 436 27.64 4.87 1.94
CA ALA A 436 27.52 3.52 1.41
C ALA A 436 28.87 2.98 0.92
N ASP A 437 29.65 3.79 0.19
CA ASP A 437 30.99 3.41 -0.28
C ASP A 437 31.91 3.07 0.89
N PHE A 438 31.88 3.90 1.93
CA PHE A 438 32.64 3.65 3.16
C PHE A 438 32.21 2.36 3.87
N LEU A 439 30.90 2.11 3.98
CA LEU A 439 30.36 0.89 4.58
C LEU A 439 30.71 -0.36 3.75
N ASN A 440 30.59 -0.28 2.44
CA ASN A 440 30.94 -1.40 1.53
C ASN A 440 32.42 -1.77 1.65
N GLU A 441 33.30 -0.79 1.90
CA GLU A 441 34.73 -1.03 2.10
C GLU A 441 35.02 -1.57 3.52
N LYS A 442 34.46 -0.95 4.57
CA LYS A 442 34.88 -1.16 5.97
C LYS A 442 34.03 -2.15 6.76
N ALA A 443 32.76 -2.34 6.40
CA ALA A 443 31.83 -3.19 7.14
C ALA A 443 31.65 -4.58 6.52
N SER A 444 32.53 -4.99 5.61
CA SER A 444 32.48 -6.31 4.98
C SER A 444 32.50 -7.44 6.02
N GLY A 445 31.60 -8.43 5.87
CA GLY A 445 31.47 -9.57 6.78
C GLY A 445 30.70 -9.29 8.08
N THR A 446 30.15 -8.09 8.24
CA THR A 446 29.27 -7.72 9.36
C THR A 446 27.98 -7.11 8.84
N ARG A 447 27.00 -6.89 9.75
CA ARG A 447 25.77 -6.16 9.44
C ARG A 447 25.88 -4.70 9.87
N THR A 448 25.23 -3.84 9.12
CA THR A 448 25.07 -2.42 9.44
C THR A 448 23.69 -2.17 10.00
N LEU A 449 23.57 -1.63 11.23
CA LEU A 449 22.27 -1.25 11.82
C LEU A 449 21.99 0.23 11.56
N ILE A 450 20.83 0.53 10.99
CA ILE A 450 20.38 1.89 10.65
C ILE A 450 19.48 2.44 11.76
N LEU A 451 19.83 3.61 12.31
CA LEU A 451 19.15 4.29 13.42
C LEU A 451 18.81 5.75 13.08
N PRO A 452 17.73 6.27 13.67
CA PRO A 452 16.67 5.58 14.40
C PRO A 452 15.83 4.69 13.49
N ALA A 453 15.04 3.81 14.10
CA ALA A 453 14.09 2.97 13.34
C ALA A 453 13.05 3.84 12.63
N ALA A 454 12.76 3.51 11.37
CA ALA A 454 11.67 4.13 10.61
C ALA A 454 11.10 3.09 9.65
N SER A 455 9.83 2.75 9.81
CA SER A 455 9.16 1.77 8.95
C SER A 455 9.01 2.26 7.51
N PHE A 456 8.93 3.58 7.32
CA PHE A 456 8.96 4.25 6.03
C PHE A 456 9.99 5.36 6.08
N ALA A 457 10.97 5.31 5.18
CA ALA A 457 12.00 6.32 5.12
C ALA A 457 11.43 7.64 4.55
N ARG A 458 11.19 8.61 5.43
CA ARG A 458 10.80 9.98 5.11
C ARG A 458 11.85 10.92 5.61
N GLN A 459 12.59 11.51 4.69
CA GLN A 459 13.66 12.44 4.99
C GLN A 459 13.18 13.88 4.77
N LYS A 460 13.83 14.85 5.42
CA LYS A 460 13.55 16.29 5.25
C LYS A 460 13.77 16.79 3.83
N TRP A 461 14.60 16.09 3.05
CA TRP A 461 14.88 16.40 1.63
C TRP A 461 13.95 15.68 0.65
N GLY A 462 13.21 14.66 1.11
CA GLY A 462 12.28 13.88 0.28
C GLY A 462 11.96 12.51 0.87
N TRP A 463 10.91 11.88 0.35
CA TRP A 463 10.41 10.61 0.87
C TRP A 463 10.74 9.49 -0.11
N THR A 464 11.77 8.72 0.19
CA THR A 464 12.14 7.55 -0.60
C THR A 464 11.25 6.34 -0.31
N ARG A 465 10.58 6.31 0.83
CA ARG A 465 9.79 5.20 1.42
C ARG A 465 10.65 3.99 1.79
N ASP A 466 11.50 3.52 0.89
CA ASP A 466 12.53 2.53 1.18
C ASP A 466 13.79 3.25 1.72
N GLU A 467 14.66 2.54 2.39
CA GLU A 467 15.90 3.12 2.93
C GLU A 467 16.81 3.63 1.81
N PRO A 468 17.38 4.85 1.91
CA PRO A 468 18.28 5.37 0.89
C PRO A 468 19.52 4.50 0.64
N LEU A 469 19.97 3.75 1.65
CA LEU A 469 21.08 2.82 1.54
C LEU A 469 20.72 1.53 0.77
N GLN A 470 19.45 1.18 0.63
CA GLN A 470 19.01 -0.07 0.00
C GLN A 470 19.58 -0.28 -1.41
N PRO A 471 19.54 0.71 -2.34
CA PRO A 471 20.13 0.55 -3.68
C PRO A 471 21.66 0.66 -3.71
N LEU A 472 22.32 1.01 -2.60
CA LEU A 472 23.73 1.38 -2.54
C LEU A 472 24.60 0.37 -1.80
N LEU A 473 24.01 -0.37 -0.83
CA LEU A 473 24.75 -1.33 -0.02
C LEU A 473 24.88 -2.68 -0.70
N SER A 474 26.09 -3.20 -0.71
CA SER A 474 26.42 -4.59 -1.05
C SER A 474 26.72 -5.45 0.18
N VAL A 475 26.87 -4.83 1.36
CA VAL A 475 27.06 -5.48 2.67
C VAL A 475 25.70 -5.67 3.36
N PRO A 476 25.55 -6.69 4.23
CA PRO A 476 24.31 -6.91 4.98
C PRO A 476 23.96 -5.73 5.88
N TRP A 477 22.67 -5.44 6.00
CA TRP A 477 22.18 -4.33 6.81
C TRP A 477 20.85 -4.65 7.50
N LEU A 478 20.53 -3.92 8.56
CA LEU A 478 19.36 -4.08 9.39
C LEU A 478 18.63 -2.74 9.52
N ALA A 479 17.34 -2.76 9.24
CA ALA A 479 16.41 -1.69 9.56
C ALA A 479 15.04 -2.29 9.87
N ARG A 480 14.14 -1.52 10.48
CA ARG A 480 12.77 -1.95 10.70
C ARG A 480 11.96 -1.77 9.42
N ASP A 481 11.64 -2.86 8.77
CA ASP A 481 10.75 -2.85 7.60
C ASP A 481 9.28 -2.75 8.04
N ALA A 482 8.45 -2.12 7.21
CA ALA A 482 7.00 -2.04 7.41
C ALA A 482 6.32 -3.40 7.25
N VAL A 483 6.82 -4.24 6.33
CA VAL A 483 6.28 -5.58 6.02
C VAL A 483 7.42 -6.59 6.02
N PRO A 484 7.92 -6.98 7.19
CA PRO A 484 9.03 -7.91 7.29
C PRO A 484 8.58 -9.34 6.93
N LEU A 485 9.45 -10.07 6.23
CA LEU A 485 9.25 -11.47 5.86
C LEU A 485 10.14 -12.43 6.66
N VAL A 486 10.90 -11.91 7.61
CA VAL A 486 11.68 -12.72 8.56
C VAL A 486 10.76 -13.35 9.62
N PRO A 487 11.20 -14.41 10.30
CA PRO A 487 10.44 -15.00 11.40
C PRO A 487 10.10 -13.99 12.50
N PRO A 488 8.97 -14.18 13.21
CA PRO A 488 8.50 -13.26 14.25
C PRO A 488 9.52 -12.97 15.35
N GLU A 489 10.29 -13.98 15.74
CA GLU A 489 11.31 -13.86 16.78
C GLU A 489 12.44 -12.89 16.37
N ALA A 490 12.79 -12.90 15.10
CA ALA A 490 13.78 -11.95 14.55
C ALA A 490 13.24 -10.51 14.57
N ILE A 491 11.97 -10.32 14.24
CA ILE A 491 11.31 -8.99 14.31
C ILE A 491 11.28 -8.50 15.75
N ARG A 492 10.89 -9.37 16.70
CA ARG A 492 10.87 -9.04 18.13
C ARG A 492 12.25 -8.65 18.65
N THR A 493 13.27 -9.38 18.24
CA THR A 493 14.66 -9.06 18.60
C THR A 493 15.09 -7.68 18.07
N LEU A 494 14.71 -7.34 16.84
CA LEU A 494 14.94 -6.02 16.28
C LEU A 494 14.16 -4.93 17.02
N ASP A 495 12.87 -5.15 17.24
CA ASP A 495 12.00 -4.19 17.94
C ASP A 495 12.50 -3.94 19.37
N GLY A 496 12.89 -5.00 20.09
CA GLY A 496 13.51 -4.89 21.42
C GLY A 496 14.84 -4.13 21.38
N THR A 497 15.67 -4.36 20.36
CA THR A 497 16.94 -3.65 20.19
C THR A 497 16.70 -2.15 19.95
N PHE A 498 15.79 -1.78 19.07
CA PHE A 498 15.42 -0.38 18.86
C PHE A 498 14.83 0.26 20.12
N ALA A 499 13.92 -0.44 20.81
CA ALA A 499 13.32 0.05 22.05
C ALA A 499 14.37 0.27 23.16
N ALA A 500 15.35 -0.64 23.31
CA ALA A 500 16.45 -0.48 24.27
C ALA A 500 17.31 0.74 23.93
N ILE A 501 17.63 0.95 22.66
CA ILE A 501 18.40 2.10 22.18
C ILE A 501 17.63 3.41 22.41
N ASP A 502 16.35 3.46 22.08
CA ASP A 502 15.52 4.67 22.19
C ASP A 502 15.31 5.07 23.66
N LYS A 503 15.16 4.08 24.56
CA LYS A 503 15.05 4.32 26.01
C LYS A 503 16.40 4.59 26.68
N GLY A 504 17.51 4.44 25.98
CA GLY A 504 18.86 4.65 26.54
C GLY A 504 19.34 3.52 27.45
N THR A 505 18.74 2.32 27.36
CA THR A 505 19.20 1.10 28.05
C THR A 505 20.35 0.48 27.25
N LEU A 506 21.56 1.02 27.42
CA LEU A 506 22.69 0.75 26.51
C LEU A 506 23.75 -0.17 27.12
N ASN A 507 23.62 -0.63 28.37
CA ASN A 507 24.64 -1.41 29.07
C ASN A 507 25.04 -2.68 28.33
N GLU A 508 24.02 -3.42 27.83
CA GLU A 508 24.19 -4.70 27.13
C GLU A 508 24.16 -4.54 25.61
N LEU A 509 24.15 -3.31 25.10
CA LEU A 509 24.12 -3.03 23.67
C LEU A 509 25.25 -3.71 22.89
N PRO A 510 26.54 -3.70 23.35
CA PRO A 510 27.60 -4.40 22.64
C PRO A 510 27.33 -5.91 22.47
N ALA A 511 26.84 -6.55 23.54
CA ALA A 511 26.48 -7.97 23.51
C ALA A 511 25.32 -8.26 22.54
N GLN A 512 24.34 -7.39 22.51
CA GLN A 512 23.20 -7.50 21.59
C GLN A 512 23.61 -7.30 20.12
N LEU A 513 24.44 -6.31 19.83
CA LEU A 513 24.93 -6.07 18.47
C LEU A 513 25.81 -7.23 17.99
N GLU A 514 26.59 -7.83 18.88
CA GLU A 514 27.37 -9.05 18.59
C GLU A 514 26.43 -10.22 18.22
N ARG A 515 25.34 -10.45 18.99
CA ARG A 515 24.34 -11.48 18.67
C ARG A 515 23.71 -11.29 17.29
N LEU A 516 23.45 -10.04 16.93
CA LEU A 516 22.89 -9.69 15.62
C LEU A 516 23.95 -9.70 14.49
N GLY A 517 25.23 -9.91 14.82
CA GLY A 517 26.32 -9.82 13.85
C GLY A 517 26.54 -8.40 13.33
N VAL A 518 26.17 -7.39 14.12
CA VAL A 518 26.31 -5.97 13.76
C VAL A 518 27.73 -5.49 14.10
N GLY A 519 28.42 -4.94 13.11
CA GLY A 519 29.75 -4.35 13.26
C GLY A 519 29.80 -2.89 12.84
N ALA A 520 28.70 -2.33 12.36
CA ALA A 520 28.59 -0.92 12.01
C ALA A 520 27.22 -0.36 12.38
N LEU A 521 27.19 0.93 12.75
CA LEU A 521 25.97 1.71 12.98
C LEU A 521 25.92 2.88 12.02
N VAL A 522 24.72 3.21 11.57
CA VAL A 522 24.41 4.43 10.84
C VAL A 522 23.45 5.25 11.66
N LEU A 523 23.87 6.45 12.10
CA LEU A 523 23.02 7.42 12.76
C LEU A 523 22.60 8.47 11.75
N ARG A 524 21.29 8.53 11.42
CA ARG A 524 20.77 9.49 10.45
C ARG A 524 20.03 10.63 11.13
N HIS A 525 20.31 11.86 10.67
CA HIS A 525 19.79 13.11 11.23
C HIS A 525 18.89 13.86 10.24
N ASP A 526 18.52 13.22 9.14
CA ASP A 526 17.77 13.81 8.05
C ASP A 526 16.30 13.33 7.96
N LEU A 527 15.86 12.51 8.91
CA LEU A 527 14.46 12.08 8.99
C LEU A 527 13.53 13.24 9.30
N ASP A 528 12.31 13.18 8.76
CA ASP A 528 11.24 14.12 9.05
C ASP A 528 10.61 13.80 10.41
N ASP A 529 10.79 14.69 11.37
CA ASP A 529 10.36 14.52 12.76
C ASP A 529 8.83 14.44 12.91
N SER A 530 8.07 14.98 11.95
CA SER A 530 6.60 14.96 11.98
C SER A 530 5.99 13.60 11.70
N VAL A 531 6.78 12.69 11.12
CA VAL A 531 6.30 11.41 10.60
C VAL A 531 6.89 10.22 11.35
N VAL A 532 8.14 10.34 11.77
CA VAL A 532 8.79 9.39 12.65
C VAL A 532 8.49 9.84 14.06
N GLY A 533 7.68 9.09 14.81
CA GLY A 533 7.39 9.45 16.21
C GLY A 533 8.65 9.96 16.89
N THR A 534 8.58 11.12 17.50
CA THR A 534 9.68 12.02 17.90
C THR A 534 10.59 11.54 19.01
N THR A 535 10.60 10.28 19.32
CA THR A 535 11.64 9.72 20.18
C THR A 535 12.91 9.61 19.37
N GLY A 536 13.66 10.71 19.33
CA GLY A 536 15.03 10.67 18.85
C GLY A 536 15.77 9.56 19.57
N THR A 537 16.63 8.83 18.87
CA THR A 537 17.43 7.78 19.51
C THR A 537 18.22 8.37 20.68
N ALA A 538 18.18 7.73 21.83
CA ALA A 538 19.03 8.09 22.98
C ALA A 538 20.51 7.78 22.72
N LEU A 539 20.83 7.04 21.68
CA LEU A 539 22.19 6.77 21.22
C LEU A 539 22.70 7.92 20.36
N THR A 540 23.38 8.85 20.97
CA THR A 540 24.11 9.94 20.28
C THR A 540 25.48 9.47 19.82
N LEU A 541 26.10 10.19 18.87
CA LEU A 541 27.44 9.90 18.40
C LEU A 541 28.44 9.82 19.56
N ASN A 542 28.39 10.75 20.52
CA ASN A 542 29.27 10.76 21.68
C ASN A 542 29.06 9.52 22.57
N LYS A 543 27.85 9.09 22.81
CA LYS A 543 27.57 7.87 23.56
C LYS A 543 28.08 6.64 22.81
N ALA A 544 27.87 6.58 21.51
CA ALA A 544 28.36 5.47 20.69
C ALA A 544 29.88 5.37 20.72
N GLN A 545 30.61 6.50 20.68
CA GLN A 545 32.07 6.53 20.84
C GLN A 545 32.52 6.10 22.23
N GLN A 546 31.77 6.41 23.28
CA GLN A 546 32.05 5.93 24.63
C GLN A 546 31.87 4.41 24.75
N ILE A 547 30.84 3.87 24.12
CA ILE A 547 30.55 2.41 24.11
C ILE A 547 31.57 1.68 23.24
N PHE A 548 31.98 2.26 22.13
CA PHE A 548 32.92 1.70 21.16
C PHE A 548 34.16 2.60 20.97
N PRO A 549 35.06 2.66 21.96
CA PRO A 549 36.17 3.65 21.96
C PRO A 549 37.22 3.44 20.85
N HIS A 550 37.23 2.25 20.23
CA HIS A 550 38.12 1.92 19.11
C HIS A 550 37.41 1.92 17.75
N ALA A 551 36.17 2.42 17.67
CA ALA A 551 35.46 2.47 16.44
C ALA A 551 35.99 3.55 15.48
N GLU A 552 36.05 3.23 14.20
CA GLU A 552 36.27 4.23 13.17
C GLU A 552 34.95 5.00 12.94
N VAL A 553 35.00 6.32 13.15
CA VAL A 553 33.82 7.18 13.02
C VAL A 553 34.04 8.16 11.88
N ARG A 554 33.04 8.24 11.00
CA ARG A 554 33.01 9.24 9.93
C ARG A 554 31.63 9.87 9.80
N THR A 555 31.62 11.16 9.59
CA THR A 555 30.42 11.95 9.34
C THR A 555 30.35 12.32 7.87
N PHE A 556 29.23 11.96 7.23
CA PHE A 556 28.89 12.30 5.85
C PHE A 556 27.63 13.15 5.89
N GLY A 557 27.76 14.47 5.79
CA GLY A 557 26.63 15.39 5.80
C GLY A 557 25.69 15.22 7.00
N LYS A 558 24.56 14.56 6.80
CA LYS A 558 23.57 14.29 7.85
C LYS A 558 23.56 12.83 8.32
N VAL A 559 24.64 12.11 8.10
CA VAL A 559 24.77 10.70 8.46
C VAL A 559 26.10 10.49 9.16
N ASP A 560 26.07 9.90 10.36
CA ASP A 560 27.26 9.43 11.05
C ASP A 560 27.37 7.92 10.87
N VAL A 561 28.55 7.46 10.49
CA VAL A 561 28.86 6.04 10.33
C VAL A 561 29.92 5.66 11.37
N ILE A 562 29.66 4.60 12.12
CA ILE A 562 30.49 4.10 13.21
C ILE A 562 30.79 2.63 12.92
N VAL A 563 32.04 2.30 12.62
CA VAL A 563 32.49 0.92 12.36
C VAL A 563 33.37 0.45 13.52
N PHE A 564 32.88 -0.55 14.27
CA PHE A 564 33.56 -1.04 15.47
C PHE A 564 34.06 -2.49 15.38
N ALA A 565 33.60 -3.24 14.35
CA ALA A 565 34.11 -4.60 14.09
C ALA A 565 34.40 -4.76 12.59
N PRO A 566 35.40 -4.03 12.04
CA PRO A 566 35.71 -4.11 10.63
C PRO A 566 36.23 -5.50 10.27
N GLN A 567 35.72 -6.07 9.18
CA GLN A 567 36.24 -7.28 8.53
C GLN A 567 36.30 -8.56 9.39
N ARG A 568 35.65 -8.61 10.54
CA ARG A 568 35.48 -9.86 11.28
C ARG A 568 34.26 -10.59 10.77
N ASN A 569 34.47 -11.80 10.36
CA ASN A 569 33.39 -12.72 10.05
C ASN A 569 32.76 -13.20 11.36
N MET A 570 32.00 -12.32 12.03
CA MET A 570 31.39 -12.56 13.35
C MET A 570 30.39 -13.73 13.30
N LEU A 571 29.87 -14.05 12.09
CA LEU A 571 28.91 -15.13 11.88
C LEU A 571 29.55 -16.52 11.84
N LEU A 572 30.86 -16.64 11.67
CA LEU A 572 31.57 -17.91 11.52
C LEU A 572 32.64 -18.18 12.59
N ALA A 573 32.96 -17.23 13.46
CA ALA A 573 34.08 -17.34 14.37
C ALA A 573 33.91 -18.43 15.45
N ASP A 574 32.68 -18.77 15.85
CA ASP A 574 32.42 -19.65 16.99
C ASP A 574 31.86 -21.04 16.62
N ALA A 575 31.62 -21.33 15.34
CA ALA A 575 31.10 -22.63 14.91
C ALA A 575 32.07 -23.81 15.14
N LYS A 576 33.31 -23.54 15.54
CA LYS A 576 34.37 -24.55 15.79
C LYS A 576 34.66 -24.85 17.26
N LYS A 577 34.11 -24.08 18.19
CA LYS A 577 34.15 -24.40 19.61
C LYS A 577 32.90 -25.16 20.04
N ALA A 578 33.04 -26.20 20.85
CA ALA A 578 31.90 -26.88 21.47
C ALA A 578 31.01 -25.78 22.11
N ALA A 579 29.82 -25.58 21.52
CA ALA A 579 28.93 -24.53 21.95
C ALA A 579 28.55 -24.78 23.42
N PRO A 580 28.70 -23.78 24.32
CA PRO A 580 28.18 -23.90 25.67
C PRO A 580 26.65 -24.18 25.59
N THR A 581 26.13 -24.91 26.55
CA THR A 581 24.68 -25.15 26.65
C THR A 581 23.95 -23.81 26.74
N PRO A 582 23.00 -23.50 25.86
CA PRO A 582 22.30 -22.23 25.90
C PRO A 582 21.46 -22.13 27.18
N THR A 583 21.45 -20.96 27.81
CA THR A 583 20.54 -20.65 28.90
C THR A 583 19.11 -20.53 28.36
N LYS A 584 18.19 -21.28 28.92
CA LYS A 584 16.78 -21.31 28.52
C LYS A 584 16.00 -20.15 29.12
N ILE A 585 15.29 -19.41 28.28
CA ILE A 585 14.53 -18.23 28.68
C ILE A 585 13.08 -18.38 28.25
N ALA A 586 12.16 -18.23 29.19
CA ALA A 586 10.75 -18.02 28.87
C ALA A 586 10.51 -16.55 28.57
N GLY A 587 10.37 -16.23 27.28
CA GLY A 587 10.20 -14.86 26.80
C GLY A 587 10.38 -14.78 25.30
N GLY A 588 10.18 -13.61 24.74
CA GLY A 588 10.38 -13.33 23.34
C GLY A 588 11.76 -12.72 23.03
N GLY A 589 12.06 -12.53 21.74
CA GLY A 589 13.32 -11.97 21.29
C GLY A 589 13.60 -10.54 21.77
N GLU A 590 12.59 -9.80 22.18
CA GLU A 590 12.69 -8.44 22.71
C GLU A 590 13.45 -8.34 24.03
N ILE A 591 13.61 -9.44 24.77
CA ILE A 591 14.38 -9.45 26.02
C ILE A 591 15.88 -9.52 25.79
N LEU A 592 16.33 -10.03 24.64
CA LEU A 592 17.73 -10.27 24.36
C LEU A 592 18.62 -9.02 24.52
N PRO A 593 18.18 -7.79 24.16
CA PRO A 593 18.98 -6.57 24.36
C PRO A 593 19.29 -6.23 25.82
N LEU A 594 18.55 -6.81 26.75
CA LEU A 594 18.72 -6.59 28.21
C LEU A 594 19.58 -7.67 28.87
N LEU A 595 19.98 -8.69 28.11
CA LEU A 595 20.73 -9.84 28.66
C LEU A 595 22.23 -9.70 28.42
N PRO A 596 23.06 -10.12 29.37
CA PRO A 596 24.51 -10.10 29.23
C PRO A 596 24.98 -10.98 28.06
N ARG A 597 26.26 -10.93 27.75
CA ARG A 597 26.85 -11.79 26.72
C ARG A 597 26.64 -13.26 27.04
N GLY A 598 26.09 -14.04 26.12
CA GLY A 598 25.79 -15.46 26.30
C GLY A 598 24.96 -16.02 25.14
N LEU A 599 24.83 -17.35 25.11
CA LEU A 599 23.89 -18.04 24.25
C LEU A 599 22.59 -18.28 25.00
N TYR A 600 21.48 -17.99 24.30
CA TYR A 600 20.14 -18.10 24.88
C TYR A 600 19.24 -18.90 23.94
N GLU A 601 18.38 -19.74 24.53
CA GLU A 601 17.32 -20.45 23.85
C GLU A 601 15.97 -19.91 24.36
N LEU A 602 15.19 -19.33 23.47
CA LEU A 602 13.85 -18.88 23.80
C LEU A 602 12.92 -20.08 23.80
N THR A 603 12.44 -20.47 24.97
CA THR A 603 11.57 -21.61 25.17
C THR A 603 10.75 -21.38 26.42
N ASN A 604 9.59 -22.02 26.50
CA ASN A 604 8.79 -22.04 27.72
C ASN A 604 8.82 -23.38 28.47
N LYS A 605 9.73 -24.30 28.01
CA LYS A 605 9.97 -25.55 28.69
C LYS A 605 11.26 -25.48 29.49
N ASP A 606 11.20 -25.81 30.76
CA ASP A 606 12.37 -25.88 31.64
C ASP A 606 13.25 -24.61 31.57
N ALA A 607 12.59 -23.44 31.54
CA ALA A 607 13.30 -22.17 31.47
C ALA A 607 14.04 -21.87 32.77
N GLU A 608 15.30 -21.48 32.68
CA GLU A 608 16.13 -21.01 33.79
C GLU A 608 15.80 -19.57 34.16
N ILE A 609 15.43 -18.77 33.13
CA ILE A 609 15.04 -17.38 33.31
C ILE A 609 13.59 -17.25 32.81
N VAL A 610 12.74 -16.69 33.64
CA VAL A 610 11.37 -16.31 33.27
C VAL A 610 11.30 -14.79 33.22
N THR A 611 10.88 -14.27 32.09
CA THR A 611 10.74 -12.82 31.89
C THR A 611 9.35 -12.34 32.25
N ASP A 612 9.22 -11.07 32.57
CA ASP A 612 7.95 -10.39 32.81
C ASP A 612 7.29 -9.82 31.55
N THR A 613 7.81 -10.18 30.37
CA THR A 613 7.22 -9.76 29.10
C THR A 613 5.79 -10.27 29.00
N PRO A 614 4.77 -9.39 28.87
CA PRO A 614 3.38 -9.80 28.78
C PRO A 614 3.17 -10.71 27.57
N MET A 615 2.46 -11.79 27.76
CA MET A 615 1.99 -12.59 26.65
C MET A 615 0.89 -11.84 25.90
N LEU A 616 1.17 -11.50 24.67
CA LEU A 616 0.21 -10.96 23.74
C LEU A 616 0.02 -11.96 22.60
N THR A 617 -1.22 -12.25 22.26
CA THR A 617 -1.51 -13.05 21.06
C THR A 617 -1.19 -12.30 19.80
N ALA A 618 -1.42 -11.01 19.79
CA ALA A 618 -1.18 -10.15 18.65
C ALA A 618 0.29 -9.76 18.58
N ARG A 619 0.84 -9.80 17.37
CA ARG A 619 2.23 -9.44 17.07
C ARG A 619 2.34 -8.36 16.06
N ASN A 620 3.34 -7.62 16.22
CA ASN A 620 3.71 -6.40 15.62
C ASN A 620 4.27 -6.54 14.19
N PHE A 621 3.44 -6.94 13.25
CA PHE A 621 3.78 -6.87 11.83
C PHE A 621 3.27 -5.61 11.15
N GLY A 622 2.48 -4.80 11.83
CA GLY A 622 1.89 -3.61 11.28
C GLY A 622 0.66 -3.90 10.43
N THR A 623 -0.49 -3.98 11.06
CA THR A 623 -1.76 -3.77 10.38
C THR A 623 -2.09 -2.29 10.39
N ILE A 624 -2.73 -1.79 9.32
CA ILE A 624 -3.17 -0.39 9.26
C ILE A 624 -4.33 -0.14 10.22
N GLN A 625 -4.99 -1.18 10.75
CA GLN A 625 -6.12 -1.02 11.66
C GLN A 625 -6.34 -2.16 12.65
N SER A 626 -6.65 -1.74 13.84
CA SER A 626 -7.51 -2.32 14.87
C SER A 626 -7.44 -3.83 15.06
N ALA A 627 -6.27 -4.36 15.34
CA ALA A 627 -6.23 -5.57 16.11
C ALA A 627 -6.45 -5.20 17.59
N VAL A 628 -7.21 -6.01 18.28
CA VAL A 628 -7.40 -5.91 19.71
C VAL A 628 -6.26 -6.66 20.37
N SER A 629 -5.47 -6.01 21.20
CA SER A 629 -4.47 -6.66 22.02
C SER A 629 -4.92 -6.67 23.47
N ALA A 630 -4.82 -7.83 24.10
CA ALA A 630 -5.10 -7.99 25.51
C ALA A 630 -4.08 -8.96 26.12
N PRO A 631 -3.73 -8.82 27.40
CA PRO A 631 -2.96 -9.82 28.12
C PRO A 631 -3.68 -11.16 28.11
N LEU A 632 -2.97 -12.25 27.85
CA LEU A 632 -3.53 -13.58 27.88
C LEU A 632 -3.51 -14.14 29.32
N VAL A 633 -4.62 -14.71 29.76
CA VAL A 633 -4.72 -15.48 31.02
C VAL A 633 -4.37 -16.94 30.79
N SER A 634 -4.67 -17.48 29.62
CA SER A 634 -4.25 -18.82 29.20
C SER A 634 -4.12 -18.90 27.68
N ALA A 635 -3.43 -19.93 27.17
CA ALA A 635 -3.31 -20.17 25.75
C ALA A 635 -4.63 -20.45 25.04
N ASP A 636 -5.57 -21.08 25.76
CA ASP A 636 -6.89 -21.47 25.23
C ASP A 636 -7.83 -20.27 25.10
N GLU A 637 -7.57 -19.20 25.83
CA GLU A 637 -8.35 -17.97 25.82
C GLU A 637 -7.81 -16.95 24.80
N ALA A 638 -6.86 -17.36 23.97
CA ALA A 638 -6.27 -16.47 22.98
C ALA A 638 -7.34 -15.95 22.00
N PRO A 639 -7.51 -14.63 21.86
CA PRO A 639 -8.36 -14.09 20.83
C PRO A 639 -7.80 -14.44 19.45
N ASP A 640 -8.57 -14.24 18.42
CA ASP A 640 -8.35 -14.63 17.02
C ASP A 640 -6.86 -14.77 16.60
N VAL A 641 -6.33 -16.00 16.69
CA VAL A 641 -4.93 -16.33 16.36
C VAL A 641 -4.61 -16.20 14.87
N ARG A 642 -5.61 -16.01 14.02
CA ARG A 642 -5.40 -15.91 12.56
C ARG A 642 -4.63 -14.67 12.11
N ARG A 643 -4.65 -13.63 12.94
CA ARG A 643 -3.95 -12.37 12.69
C ARG A 643 -2.84 -12.10 13.68
N THR A 644 -2.42 -13.12 14.38
CA THR A 644 -1.48 -13.01 15.46
C THR A 644 -0.34 -13.98 15.25
N VAL A 645 0.86 -13.53 15.55
CA VAL A 645 2.01 -14.40 15.70
C VAL A 645 2.21 -14.59 17.19
N LEU A 646 2.23 -15.83 17.65
CA LEU A 646 2.43 -16.12 19.06
C LEU A 646 3.76 -15.57 19.53
N ASP A 647 3.75 -14.88 20.64
CA ASP A 647 4.95 -14.33 21.26
C ASP A 647 5.88 -15.42 21.76
N TYR A 648 5.31 -16.53 22.17
CA TYR A 648 6.01 -17.71 22.65
C TYR A 648 5.57 -18.95 21.88
N PRO A 649 6.35 -20.03 21.90
CA PRO A 649 5.88 -21.33 21.44
C PRO A 649 4.55 -21.69 22.11
N SER A 650 3.61 -22.22 21.33
CA SER A 650 2.25 -22.50 21.79
C SER A 650 2.10 -23.67 22.78
N GLN A 651 3.20 -24.29 23.19
CA GLN A 651 3.20 -25.44 24.12
C GLN A 651 4.09 -25.15 25.33
N GLY A 652 3.58 -25.45 26.53
CA GLY A 652 4.30 -25.34 27.79
C GLY A 652 3.74 -24.27 28.73
N LEU A 653 4.59 -23.77 29.63
CA LEU A 653 4.22 -22.74 30.59
C LEU A 653 4.26 -21.36 29.92
N TYR A 654 3.26 -20.57 30.25
CA TYR A 654 3.16 -19.20 29.74
C TYR A 654 3.32 -18.19 30.87
N THR A 655 4.00 -17.10 30.58
CA THR A 655 3.92 -15.91 31.42
C THR A 655 2.53 -15.28 31.24
N ARG A 656 1.86 -14.96 32.31
CA ARG A 656 0.55 -14.33 32.33
C ARG A 656 0.54 -13.12 33.23
N VAL A 657 -0.33 -12.16 32.93
CA VAL A 657 -0.60 -11.06 33.83
C VAL A 657 -1.47 -11.56 34.98
N VAL A 658 -1.06 -11.27 36.21
CA VAL A 658 -1.86 -11.55 37.43
C VAL A 658 -2.29 -10.19 37.98
N GLU A 659 -3.59 -9.99 38.06
CA GLU A 659 -4.19 -8.81 38.66
C GLU A 659 -4.53 -9.10 40.13
N THR A 660 -4.21 -8.16 41.02
CA THR A 660 -4.51 -8.28 42.45
C THR A 660 -5.43 -7.14 42.87
N GLY A 661 -6.40 -7.45 43.74
CA GLY A 661 -7.41 -6.48 44.22
C GLY A 661 -8.60 -6.29 43.31
N GLY A 662 -8.61 -6.93 42.17
CA GLY A 662 -9.69 -6.88 41.20
C GLY A 662 -9.27 -7.33 39.82
N SER A 663 -10.10 -7.10 38.83
CA SER A 663 -9.79 -7.32 37.42
C SER A 663 -10.28 -6.16 36.56
N VAL A 664 -9.66 -6.00 35.38
CA VAL A 664 -10.04 -5.01 34.39
C VAL A 664 -10.26 -5.69 33.05
N THR A 665 -11.37 -5.35 32.39
CA THR A 665 -11.68 -5.81 31.02
C THR A 665 -12.16 -4.63 30.18
N ALA A 666 -12.05 -4.74 28.87
CA ALA A 666 -12.49 -3.71 27.95
C ALA A 666 -13.01 -4.29 26.64
N SER A 667 -13.81 -3.52 25.94
CA SER A 667 -14.31 -3.88 24.60
C SER A 667 -13.20 -3.97 23.57
N SER A 668 -12.17 -3.12 23.67
CA SER A 668 -11.05 -3.03 22.73
C SER A 668 -9.89 -2.23 23.33
N SER A 669 -8.76 -2.21 22.67
CA SER A 669 -7.57 -1.45 23.06
C SER A 669 -6.83 -0.92 21.85
N ALA A 670 -6.32 0.30 21.96
CA ALA A 670 -5.43 0.89 20.95
C ALA A 670 -3.96 0.51 21.15
N ALA A 671 -3.65 -0.38 22.07
CA ALA A 671 -2.30 -0.90 22.28
C ALA A 671 -1.83 -1.80 21.15
N ASP A 672 -2.74 -2.27 20.37
CA ASP A 672 -2.64 -3.17 19.24
C ASP A 672 -1.21 -3.63 18.89
N ALA A 673 -0.84 -4.80 19.36
CA ALA A 673 0.48 -5.37 19.10
C ALA A 673 0.73 -5.65 17.61
N THR A 674 -0.32 -5.63 16.78
CA THR A 674 -0.25 -5.81 15.34
C THR A 674 -0.39 -4.50 14.58
N ALA A 675 -0.45 -3.35 15.26
CA ALA A 675 -0.61 -2.06 14.61
C ALA A 675 0.55 -1.78 13.66
N PHE A 676 0.21 -1.16 12.55
CA PHE A 676 1.20 -0.71 11.59
C PHE A 676 2.12 0.34 12.23
N GLY A 677 3.40 0.03 12.32
CA GLY A 677 4.39 0.88 13.00
C GLY A 677 4.74 0.47 14.43
N GLY A 678 4.03 -0.50 15.02
CA GLY A 678 4.40 -1.07 16.30
C GLY A 678 3.30 -1.11 17.34
N ALA A 679 3.54 -1.82 18.44
CA ALA A 679 2.67 -1.87 19.58
C ALA A 679 2.75 -0.57 20.40
N HIS A 680 1.63 -0.19 21.02
CA HIS A 680 1.48 0.97 21.88
C HIS A 680 1.05 0.51 23.30
N PRO A 681 1.94 -0.14 24.08
CA PRO A 681 1.58 -0.67 25.40
C PRO A 681 1.09 0.42 26.36
N GLU A 682 1.52 1.66 26.19
CA GLU A 682 1.06 2.83 26.94
C GLU A 682 -0.43 3.15 26.73
N ARG A 683 -1.10 2.48 25.79
CA ARG A 683 -2.54 2.58 25.50
C ARG A 683 -3.30 1.31 25.81
N SER A 684 -2.65 0.36 26.43
CA SER A 684 -3.20 -0.98 26.71
C SER A 684 -4.31 -0.94 27.77
N LEU A 685 -4.96 -2.09 27.93
CA LEU A 685 -5.94 -2.30 28.99
C LEU A 685 -5.33 -2.08 30.38
N THR A 686 -4.13 -2.56 30.60
CA THR A 686 -3.39 -2.42 31.87
C THR A 686 -3.02 -0.99 32.18
N ALA A 687 -2.81 -0.14 31.18
CA ALA A 687 -2.58 1.30 31.34
C ALA A 687 -3.75 2.04 32.03
N ALA A 688 -4.93 1.41 32.09
CA ALA A 688 -6.05 1.97 32.86
C ALA A 688 -5.84 1.92 34.37
N VAL A 689 -5.01 1.01 34.88
CA VAL A 689 -4.89 0.68 36.33
C VAL A 689 -3.44 0.53 36.79
N ASP A 690 -2.45 0.86 35.97
CA ASP A 690 -1.01 0.73 36.30
C ASP A 690 -0.47 1.84 37.22
N GLY A 691 -1.27 2.88 37.47
CA GLY A 691 -0.89 4.00 38.31
C GLY A 691 0.07 5.01 37.67
N ASP A 692 0.46 4.79 36.42
CA ASP A 692 1.32 5.72 35.67
C ASP A 692 0.48 6.85 35.07
N PRO A 693 0.76 8.12 35.40
CA PRO A 693 0.00 9.24 34.87
C PRO A 693 0.28 9.51 33.37
N ASP A 694 1.31 8.94 32.79
CA ASP A 694 1.70 9.15 31.39
C ASP A 694 1.14 8.09 30.46
N THR A 695 0.57 7.03 30.99
CA THR A 695 -0.17 5.99 30.28
C THR A 695 -1.68 6.16 30.45
N ALA A 696 -2.45 5.66 29.50
CA ALA A 696 -3.92 5.63 29.59
C ALA A 696 -4.49 4.60 28.62
N TRP A 697 -5.53 3.90 29.02
CA TRP A 697 -6.26 3.06 28.09
C TRP A 697 -6.98 3.92 27.02
N PHE A 698 -6.81 3.52 25.77
CA PHE A 698 -7.57 4.03 24.64
C PHE A 698 -8.29 2.88 23.96
N PRO A 699 -9.56 3.05 23.52
CA PRO A 699 -10.21 2.06 22.68
C PRO A 699 -9.56 1.97 21.31
N ALA A 700 -9.77 0.86 20.59
CA ALA A 700 -9.31 0.69 19.23
C ALA A 700 -9.80 1.83 18.30
N PRO A 701 -9.02 2.23 17.29
CA PRO A 701 -9.42 3.26 16.34
C PRO A 701 -10.75 2.93 15.65
N GLY A 702 -11.60 3.92 15.45
CA GLY A 702 -12.91 3.75 14.82
C GLY A 702 -14.02 4.48 15.58
N THR A 703 -15.19 3.88 15.67
CA THR A 703 -16.29 4.43 16.47
C THR A 703 -15.97 4.28 17.96
N GLN A 704 -15.88 5.39 18.65
CA GLN A 704 -15.66 5.38 20.10
C GLN A 704 -16.98 5.19 20.88
N GLU A 705 -18.10 5.38 20.24
CA GLU A 705 -19.42 5.15 20.83
C GLU A 705 -19.64 3.66 21.06
N GLY A 706 -20.12 3.31 22.26
CA GLY A 706 -20.34 1.93 22.67
C GLY A 706 -19.10 1.18 23.18
N GLN A 707 -17.93 1.81 23.20
CA GLN A 707 -16.74 1.23 23.85
C GLN A 707 -16.89 1.26 25.37
N TRP A 708 -16.40 0.25 26.03
CA TRP A 708 -16.54 0.10 27.49
C TRP A 708 -15.25 -0.41 28.13
N LEU A 709 -15.10 -0.04 29.40
CA LEU A 709 -14.11 -0.55 30.34
C LEU A 709 -14.87 -1.05 31.59
N GLU A 710 -14.65 -2.28 32.00
CA GLU A 710 -15.24 -2.88 33.18
C GLU A 710 -14.17 -3.12 34.23
N LEU A 711 -14.44 -2.67 35.44
CA LEU A 711 -13.60 -2.84 36.62
C LEU A 711 -14.34 -3.65 37.64
N GLN A 712 -13.78 -4.79 38.07
CA GLN A 712 -14.28 -5.59 39.17
C GLN A 712 -13.33 -5.42 40.34
N ALA A 713 -13.77 -4.74 41.40
CA ALA A 713 -12.96 -4.50 42.59
C ALA A 713 -13.37 -5.44 43.71
N HIS A 714 -12.41 -6.06 44.37
CA HIS A 714 -12.60 -6.90 45.55
C HIS A 714 -12.57 -6.01 46.80
N SER A 715 -13.51 -5.10 46.96
CA SER A 715 -13.57 -4.17 48.09
C SER A 715 -15.02 -3.91 48.45
N ASP A 716 -15.31 -3.85 49.76
CA ASP A 716 -16.65 -3.60 50.28
C ASP A 716 -17.16 -2.18 50.02
N ASN A 717 -16.27 -1.23 49.79
CA ASN A 717 -16.60 0.16 49.50
C ASN A 717 -15.66 0.74 48.40
N PRO A 718 -15.82 0.33 47.17
CA PRO A 718 -14.92 0.78 46.08
C PRO A 718 -15.16 2.27 45.78
N THR A 719 -14.07 3.03 45.68
CA THR A 719 -14.09 4.42 45.22
C THR A 719 -13.41 4.45 43.87
N LEU A 720 -14.15 4.83 42.81
CA LEU A 720 -13.60 5.01 41.48
C LEU A 720 -13.08 6.43 41.33
N SER A 721 -11.78 6.58 41.07
CA SER A 721 -11.15 7.81 40.66
C SER A 721 -10.82 7.70 39.18
N LEU A 722 -11.51 8.47 38.34
CA LEU A 722 -11.34 8.44 36.91
C LEU A 722 -10.57 9.70 36.45
N THR A 723 -9.46 9.48 35.75
CA THR A 723 -8.73 10.55 35.07
C THR A 723 -8.84 10.34 33.57
N THR A 724 -9.24 11.36 32.81
CA THR A 724 -9.36 11.29 31.35
C THR A 724 -8.37 12.24 30.70
N THR A 725 -7.90 11.86 29.53
CA THR A 725 -7.04 12.68 28.65
C THR A 725 -7.77 12.94 27.33
N GLY A 726 -7.72 14.15 26.82
CA GLY A 726 -8.27 14.51 25.50
C GLY A 726 -9.63 15.17 25.50
N ALA A 727 -10.35 15.07 24.38
CA ALA A 727 -11.61 15.75 24.11
C ALA A 727 -12.77 15.27 25.02
N PRO A 728 -13.84 16.09 25.15
CA PRO A 728 -14.97 15.74 26.02
C PRO A 728 -15.64 14.45 25.58
N ALA A 729 -15.80 13.55 26.52
CA ALA A 729 -16.54 12.30 26.31
C ALA A 729 -17.81 12.34 27.16
N ALA A 730 -18.90 11.82 26.62
CA ALA A 730 -20.07 11.45 27.42
C ALA A 730 -19.83 10.02 27.92
N LEU A 731 -19.66 9.87 29.23
CA LEU A 731 -19.47 8.56 29.86
C LEU A 731 -20.77 8.13 30.56
N THR A 732 -21.12 6.85 30.39
CA THR A 732 -22.16 6.22 31.17
C THR A 732 -21.50 5.28 32.16
N ILE A 733 -21.63 5.54 33.43
CA ILE A 733 -21.11 4.68 34.49
C ILE A 733 -22.24 3.81 34.98
N SER A 734 -22.04 2.51 34.94
CA SER A 734 -23.03 1.52 35.37
C SER A 734 -22.47 0.72 36.52
N SER A 735 -23.23 0.58 37.63
CA SER A 735 -22.88 -0.25 38.76
C SER A 735 -24.14 -0.90 39.29
N ALA A 736 -24.17 -2.23 39.41
CA ALA A 736 -25.26 -3.00 40.01
C ALA A 736 -26.67 -2.57 39.62
N GLY A 737 -26.90 -2.26 38.33
CA GLY A 737 -28.20 -1.84 37.79
C GLY A 737 -28.49 -0.33 37.87
N ALA A 738 -27.63 0.45 38.50
CA ALA A 738 -27.69 1.93 38.43
C ALA A 738 -26.84 2.47 37.30
N HIS A 739 -27.40 3.41 36.52
CA HIS A 739 -26.70 4.05 35.42
C HIS A 739 -26.58 5.54 35.72
N THR A 740 -25.37 6.06 35.72
CA THR A 740 -25.11 7.49 35.86
C THR A 740 -24.39 8.02 34.62
N LYS A 741 -25.01 8.99 33.93
CA LYS A 741 -24.36 9.67 32.80
C LYS A 741 -23.52 10.81 33.33
N VAL A 742 -22.26 10.79 33.07
CA VAL A 742 -21.32 11.85 33.43
C VAL A 742 -20.87 12.53 32.15
N LYS A 743 -21.14 13.82 32.04
CA LYS A 743 -20.61 14.66 30.94
C LYS A 743 -19.33 15.32 31.42
N ILE A 744 -18.21 14.97 30.81
CA ILE A 744 -16.92 15.57 31.13
C ILE A 744 -16.73 16.75 30.20
N ASN A 745 -16.70 17.95 30.77
CA ASN A 745 -16.34 19.16 30.03
C ASN A 745 -14.83 19.29 29.99
N PRO A 746 -14.19 19.47 28.80
CA PRO A 746 -12.78 19.73 28.75
C PRO A 746 -12.50 21.13 29.33
N ALA A 747 -11.58 21.19 30.27
CA ALA A 747 -10.93 22.45 30.57
C ALA A 747 -9.96 22.75 29.42
N PHE A 748 -10.11 23.88 28.74
CA PHE A 748 -9.09 24.38 27.82
C PHE A 748 -7.84 24.80 28.59
N PRO A 749 -6.64 24.45 28.16
CA PRO A 749 -6.11 23.92 26.89
C PRO A 749 -5.91 22.38 26.86
N PRO A 750 -5.56 21.78 25.73
CA PRO A 750 -5.66 20.35 25.43
C PRO A 750 -4.77 19.38 26.25
N LEU A 751 -4.13 19.85 27.30
CA LEU A 751 -3.24 19.08 28.18
C LEU A 751 -3.77 18.94 29.62
N SER A 752 -5.01 19.34 29.93
CA SER A 752 -5.52 19.23 31.30
C SER A 752 -6.15 17.85 31.56
N LYS A 753 -5.62 17.16 32.56
CA LYS A 753 -6.21 15.92 33.10
C LYS A 753 -7.45 16.29 33.91
N CYS A 754 -8.58 15.68 33.61
CA CYS A 754 -9.81 15.82 34.42
C CYS A 754 -9.93 14.61 35.33
N ARG A 755 -10.02 14.83 36.63
CA ARG A 755 -10.21 13.77 37.64
C ARG A 755 -11.64 13.78 38.11
N VAL A 756 -12.35 12.66 37.93
CA VAL A 756 -13.69 12.43 38.45
C VAL A 756 -13.59 11.37 39.54
N VAL A 757 -14.02 11.71 40.73
CA VAL A 757 -14.07 10.78 41.87
C VAL A 757 -15.51 10.40 42.12
N LEU A 758 -15.84 9.14 41.98
CA LEU A 758 -17.18 8.61 42.23
C LEU A 758 -17.12 7.65 43.40
N ARG A 759 -17.96 7.86 44.40
CA ARG A 759 -18.22 6.88 45.44
C ARG A 759 -19.42 6.03 45.01
N MET A 760 -19.23 4.75 44.83
CA MET A 760 -20.28 3.83 44.49
C MET A 760 -20.89 3.23 45.77
N PRO A 761 -22.21 3.26 45.94
CA PRO A 761 -22.84 2.57 47.06
C PRO A 761 -22.63 1.05 46.91
N CYS A 762 -22.30 0.40 48.00
CA CYS A 762 -22.25 -1.07 48.07
C CYS A 762 -23.59 -1.66 47.64
N ALA A 763 -23.59 -2.47 46.60
CA ALA A 763 -24.74 -3.32 46.34
C ALA A 763 -24.71 -4.44 47.41
N SER A 764 -25.61 -4.39 48.36
CA SER A 764 -25.87 -5.54 49.18
C SER A 764 -26.21 -6.73 48.31
N LEU A 765 -25.53 -7.84 48.54
CA LEU A 765 -25.79 -9.19 48.03
C LEU A 765 -27.27 -9.52 47.96
#